data_13149b2d7cf49f842941b0013cde634c
#
_entry.id   13149b2d7cf49f842941b0013cde634c
#
_cell.length_a   1.000
_cell.length_b   1.000
_cell.length_c   1.000
_cell.angle_alpha   90.00
_cell.angle_beta   90.00
_cell.angle_gamma   90.00
#
_symmetry.space_group_name_H-M   'P 1'
#
loop_
_entity.id
_entity.type
_entity.pdbx_description
1 polymer ?
#
loop_
_entity_poly.entity_id
_entity_poly.type
_entity_poly.pdbx_seq_one_letter_code
_entity_poly.pdbx_strand_id
1 'polypeptide(L)'
;MKKYLRFPVSVTILSILSILILLSCEIPNDPSFSTSQRVDAPLLFSKEFTFLGNSNALVDTTSSDFDSLFVVDGEGLVSLVVDEEFDFGDLDDAIPEIEVRETNINTEVGSIEFEEFSTGEGAVGSASFEQFTGFQAPPVGTPIPAGQSGAIDIELTTERLVEALVTDGKAIFDMTNDLGFDISQLTVQFQTEGIDVGDPLIITNLNNGESISDSVEVPPNTVLAVPLAAEVQISWATQNMQQADNIFFVDQITGRDLKLSEVTGVVGKQTVTKNQTAEIGIDEFEFTSPDDFVEITSGELVFANITNNTDVGIDSLTISSPELLIPNGNQPPTIADSLRTTIQIDRNSSLASDILIDLSGAILQSDDNNISYNVFARTENTAEAANGDSVRTVRSTDTFTLDVEVNNLVIKTASGIIQPVTVKLSDDDPANGTDILDLFNDTEAEVVTIDGLEDLSDQTEDLTFLNPSLTLDFTTNVGVKNTIFGALVGVDEAGNQTFLNGIDGSPFQVLPSDTVGGFTANNSLLDAEKMIKFDVIPPGPSNQGSVTFTNENTNIVDFVSNVPNDIRFVGKSLVNPDREVGTVTDPVQFDLTLNLNVPLNIATKSNPAVIDDTSDVSDTFSDFPDENDDSQIAEAVINIIYTNNLPLNTDLTLEFLDTSSGITETLFLLPSVADDNLTIDAADVDPLTGFVSTSAEGVVKANLTNEQALLLQKTELLRIRAEFLTSNTDGVKIRSDDSIIIEISSEITIETNISN
;
A
#
# COMPACT_ATOMS: atom_id res chain seq x y z
N MET A 1 2.22 -150.20 -5.36
CA MET A 1 2.81 -148.85 -4.95
C MET A 1 1.68 -147.92 -4.77
N LYS A 2 1.41 -147.53 -3.52
CA LYS A 2 0.27 -146.70 -3.14
C LYS A 2 0.63 -145.23 -3.24
N LYS A 3 -0.13 -144.40 -3.98
CA LYS A 3 -0.10 -142.94 -3.84
C LYS A 3 -1.38 -142.46 -3.14
N TYR A 4 -1.19 -141.87 -2.00
CA TYR A 4 -2.25 -141.25 -1.24
C TYR A 4 -2.53 -139.81 -1.77
N LEU A 5 -3.77 -139.54 -2.10
CA LEU A 5 -4.31 -138.25 -2.43
C LEU A 5 -4.64 -137.53 -1.08
N ARG A 6 -3.83 -136.53 -0.68
CA ARG A 6 -4.22 -135.65 0.43
C ARG A 6 -4.91 -134.44 -0.12
N PHE A 7 -6.14 -134.31 0.12
CA PHE A 7 -6.88 -133.09 -0.11
C PHE A 7 -6.47 -132.12 1.02
N PRO A 8 -6.04 -130.86 0.71
CA PRO A 8 -5.70 -129.91 1.79
C PRO A 8 -6.97 -129.29 2.38
N VAL A 9 -7.14 -129.46 3.66
CA VAL A 9 -8.21 -128.89 4.50
C VAL A 9 -8.23 -127.33 4.45
N SER A 10 -7.17 -126.77 3.97
CA SER A 10 -7.03 -125.33 3.79
C SER A 10 -7.95 -124.68 2.78
N VAL A 11 -8.37 -125.39 1.71
CA VAL A 11 -9.28 -124.85 0.66
C VAL A 11 -10.72 -124.75 1.19
N THR A 12 -11.13 -125.63 2.03
CA THR A 12 -12.48 -125.64 2.62
C THR A 12 -12.64 -124.54 3.70
N ILE A 13 -11.60 -124.23 4.46
CA ILE A 13 -11.60 -123.13 5.44
C ILE A 13 -11.62 -121.81 4.71
N LEU A 14 -10.87 -121.62 3.60
CA LEU A 14 -10.80 -120.40 2.87
C LEU A 14 -12.12 -120.05 2.15
N SER A 15 -12.82 -121.13 1.68
CA SER A 15 -14.15 -120.98 1.08
C SER A 15 -15.26 -120.62 2.06
N ILE A 16 -15.15 -121.15 3.31
CA ILE A 16 -16.09 -120.81 4.38
C ILE A 16 -15.81 -119.41 4.88
N LEU A 17 -14.54 -118.97 4.97
CA LEU A 17 -14.17 -117.64 5.40
C LEU A 17 -14.58 -116.61 4.34
N SER A 18 -14.48 -116.93 3.06
CA SER A 18 -14.94 -116.03 2.01
C SER A 18 -16.46 -115.89 1.96
N ILE A 19 -17.21 -116.98 2.29
CA ILE A 19 -18.66 -116.87 2.40
C ILE A 19 -19.11 -116.13 3.65
N LEU A 20 -18.37 -116.26 4.74
CA LEU A 20 -18.63 -115.49 5.97
C LEU A 20 -18.31 -113.99 5.83
N ILE A 21 -17.30 -113.62 5.03
CA ILE A 21 -16.99 -112.24 4.72
C ILE A 21 -18.06 -111.65 3.79
N LEU A 22 -18.60 -112.46 2.85
CA LEU A 22 -19.65 -111.97 1.97
C LEU A 22 -21.03 -111.89 2.67
N LEU A 23 -21.22 -112.56 3.80
CA LEU A 23 -22.44 -112.51 4.59
C LEU A 23 -22.36 -111.50 5.73
N SER A 24 -21.20 -110.87 5.92
CA SER A 24 -21.00 -109.78 6.96
C SER A 24 -21.03 -108.39 6.37
N CYS A 25 -21.10 -108.22 5.09
CA CYS A 25 -21.44 -106.95 4.50
C CYS A 25 -22.97 -106.78 4.58
N GLU A 26 -23.43 -106.16 5.63
CA GLU A 26 -24.69 -105.45 5.60
C GLU A 26 -24.56 -104.38 4.56
N ILE A 27 -25.16 -104.61 3.36
CA ILE A 27 -25.37 -103.50 2.45
C ILE A 27 -26.45 -102.62 3.13
N PRO A 28 -26.20 -101.42 3.46
CA PRO A 28 -27.24 -100.53 3.94
C PRO A 28 -28.40 -100.59 2.92
N ASN A 29 -29.61 -100.74 3.40
CA ASN A 29 -30.77 -100.82 2.55
C ASN A 29 -31.01 -99.48 1.79
N ASP A 30 -30.36 -98.42 2.16
CA ASP A 30 -30.35 -97.12 1.45
C ASP A 30 -28.90 -96.59 1.37
N PRO A 31 -28.12 -96.94 0.29
CA PRO A 31 -26.82 -96.31 0.13
C PRO A 31 -27.01 -94.83 -0.24
N SER A 32 -26.77 -93.94 0.72
CA SER A 32 -26.68 -92.57 0.41
C SER A 32 -25.26 -92.24 -0.12
N PHE A 33 -25.16 -91.63 -1.25
CA PHE A 33 -23.92 -91.14 -1.83
C PHE A 33 -23.95 -89.60 -1.71
N SER A 34 -22.95 -88.98 -1.09
CA SER A 34 -22.76 -87.60 -1.19
C SER A 34 -21.75 -87.28 -2.31
N THR A 35 -22.07 -86.33 -3.13
CA THR A 35 -21.14 -85.75 -4.14
C THR A 35 -20.93 -84.28 -3.74
N SER A 36 -19.69 -83.89 -3.68
CA SER A 36 -19.37 -82.49 -3.48
C SER A 36 -18.98 -81.86 -4.81
N GLN A 37 -19.54 -80.68 -5.08
CA GLN A 37 -19.20 -79.85 -6.22
C GLN A 37 -18.79 -78.49 -5.71
N ARG A 38 -17.65 -78.02 -6.19
CA ARG A 38 -17.17 -76.64 -5.91
C ARG A 38 -17.66 -75.76 -7.04
N VAL A 39 -18.24 -74.61 -6.64
CA VAL A 39 -18.72 -73.57 -7.53
C VAL A 39 -17.98 -72.32 -7.16
N ASP A 40 -17.36 -71.67 -8.13
CA ASP A 40 -16.75 -70.34 -7.95
C ASP A 40 -17.71 -69.34 -8.61
N ALA A 41 -18.24 -68.40 -7.82
CA ALA A 41 -19.12 -67.32 -8.28
C ALA A 41 -18.48 -66.00 -8.11
N PRO A 42 -18.23 -65.25 -9.18
CA PRO A 42 -17.69 -63.88 -9.05
C PRO A 42 -18.76 -62.96 -8.48
N LEU A 43 -18.41 -62.17 -7.44
CA LEU A 43 -19.24 -61.16 -6.84
C LEU A 43 -18.89 -59.80 -7.39
N LEU A 44 -17.59 -59.53 -7.57
CA LEU A 44 -17.05 -58.38 -8.22
C LEU A 44 -15.97 -58.88 -9.20
N PHE A 45 -16.16 -58.64 -10.50
CA PHE A 45 -15.10 -58.88 -11.48
C PHE A 45 -13.95 -57.94 -11.25
N SER A 46 -12.74 -58.31 -11.63
CA SER A 46 -11.55 -57.48 -11.50
C SER A 46 -11.85 -56.04 -11.92
N LYS A 47 -11.87 -55.14 -10.95
CA LYS A 47 -12.17 -53.72 -11.12
C LYS A 47 -10.98 -52.93 -10.61
N GLU A 48 -10.54 -52.01 -11.42
CA GLU A 48 -9.49 -51.07 -11.06
C GLU A 48 -10.13 -49.75 -10.59
N PHE A 49 -9.67 -49.28 -9.45
CA PHE A 49 -10.03 -48.00 -8.88
C PHE A 49 -8.77 -47.17 -8.85
N THR A 50 -8.71 -46.10 -9.65
CA THR A 50 -7.63 -45.10 -9.63
C THR A 50 -7.92 -44.06 -8.56
N PHE A 51 -6.92 -43.32 -8.12
CA PHE A 51 -7.15 -42.23 -7.18
C PHE A 51 -7.92 -41.07 -7.83
N LEU A 52 -7.48 -40.62 -9.00
CA LEU A 52 -8.20 -39.61 -9.82
C LEU A 52 -8.70 -40.26 -11.11
N GLY A 53 -9.87 -39.81 -11.62
CA GLY A 53 -10.32 -40.24 -12.94
C GLY A 53 -11.83 -40.13 -13.13
N ASN A 54 -12.39 -41.21 -13.75
CA ASN A 54 -13.82 -41.29 -14.06
C ASN A 54 -14.59 -42.00 -12.92
N SER A 55 -15.82 -42.42 -13.18
CA SER A 55 -16.74 -43.05 -12.22
C SER A 55 -16.20 -44.30 -11.47
N ASN A 56 -15.00 -44.75 -11.75
CA ASN A 56 -14.30 -45.79 -10.99
C ASN A 56 -13.12 -45.22 -10.20
N ALA A 57 -12.93 -43.91 -10.19
CA ALA A 57 -11.92 -43.26 -9.36
C ALA A 57 -12.44 -43.09 -7.94
N LEU A 58 -11.51 -43.02 -6.99
CA LEU A 58 -11.83 -42.64 -5.61
C LEU A 58 -12.30 -41.17 -5.55
N VAL A 59 -11.74 -40.33 -6.42
CA VAL A 59 -12.19 -38.97 -6.68
C VAL A 59 -12.57 -38.86 -8.15
N ASP A 60 -13.85 -38.68 -8.43
CA ASP A 60 -14.36 -38.51 -9.81
C ASP A 60 -14.11 -37.08 -10.29
N THR A 61 -13.06 -36.92 -11.08
CA THR A 61 -12.66 -35.60 -11.65
C THR A 61 -13.39 -35.28 -12.96
N THR A 62 -14.35 -36.10 -13.41
CA THR A 62 -15.12 -35.82 -14.63
C THR A 62 -16.37 -35.00 -14.39
N SER A 63 -16.75 -34.75 -13.13
CA SER A 63 -17.75 -33.74 -12.78
C SER A 63 -17.19 -32.37 -13.05
N SER A 64 -18.04 -31.43 -13.50
CA SER A 64 -17.66 -30.08 -13.84
C SER A 64 -17.04 -29.31 -12.62
N ASP A 65 -17.29 -29.80 -11.43
CA ASP A 65 -16.96 -29.13 -10.17
C ASP A 65 -15.53 -29.45 -9.72
N PHE A 66 -14.94 -30.56 -10.20
CA PHE A 66 -13.57 -30.98 -9.86
C PHE A 66 -12.52 -30.79 -10.95
N ASP A 67 -12.92 -30.47 -12.20
CA ASP A 67 -12.00 -30.45 -13.38
C ASP A 67 -10.88 -29.40 -13.28
N SER A 68 -11.04 -28.41 -12.39
CA SER A 68 -10.05 -27.33 -12.13
C SER A 68 -9.32 -27.43 -10.79
N LEU A 69 -9.80 -28.26 -9.85
CA LEU A 69 -9.26 -28.30 -8.49
C LEU A 69 -8.00 -29.15 -8.36
N PHE A 70 -7.81 -30.16 -9.21
CA PHE A 70 -6.68 -31.07 -9.09
C PHE A 70 -5.63 -30.86 -10.18
N VAL A 71 -4.40 -30.66 -9.77
CA VAL A 71 -3.23 -30.50 -10.64
C VAL A 71 -2.24 -31.64 -10.35
N VAL A 72 -1.63 -32.18 -11.41
CA VAL A 72 -0.60 -33.21 -11.31
C VAL A 72 0.74 -32.60 -11.69
N ASP A 73 1.72 -32.73 -10.82
CA ASP A 73 3.06 -32.24 -11.07
C ASP A 73 3.91 -33.14 -11.99
N GLY A 74 5.15 -32.75 -12.28
CA GLY A 74 6.06 -33.51 -13.14
C GLY A 74 6.51 -34.86 -12.58
N GLU A 75 6.29 -35.14 -11.29
CA GLU A 75 6.58 -36.39 -10.58
C GLU A 75 5.32 -37.25 -10.40
N GLY A 76 4.16 -36.77 -10.86
CA GLY A 76 2.88 -37.40 -10.75
C GLY A 76 2.13 -37.14 -9.45
N LEU A 77 2.68 -36.32 -8.54
CA LEU A 77 2.01 -35.96 -7.31
C LEU A 77 0.75 -35.13 -7.58
N VAL A 78 -0.34 -35.56 -7.00
CA VAL A 78 -1.60 -34.83 -7.07
C VAL A 78 -1.63 -33.75 -6.03
N SER A 79 -2.07 -32.57 -6.42
CA SER A 79 -2.32 -31.44 -5.52
C SER A 79 -3.70 -30.87 -5.79
N LEU A 80 -4.42 -30.50 -4.74
CA LEU A 80 -5.56 -29.62 -4.82
C LEU A 80 -5.05 -28.19 -4.89
N VAL A 81 -5.50 -27.42 -5.87
CA VAL A 81 -5.08 -26.02 -6.10
C VAL A 81 -6.32 -25.14 -6.21
N VAL A 82 -6.33 -24.05 -5.45
CA VAL A 82 -7.35 -23.01 -5.51
C VAL A 82 -6.65 -21.70 -5.84
N ASP A 83 -7.18 -20.97 -6.81
CA ASP A 83 -6.65 -19.67 -7.28
C ASP A 83 -7.83 -18.70 -7.38
N GLU A 84 -7.91 -17.76 -6.44
CA GLU A 84 -9.03 -16.83 -6.31
C GLU A 84 -8.54 -15.42 -5.98
N GLU A 85 -9.28 -14.42 -6.44
CA GLU A 85 -8.96 -13.00 -6.21
C GLU A 85 -9.81 -12.44 -5.08
N PHE A 86 -9.18 -11.64 -4.19
CA PHE A 86 -9.88 -10.82 -3.23
C PHE A 86 -10.08 -9.42 -3.80
N ASP A 87 -11.30 -8.90 -3.67
CA ASP A 87 -11.65 -7.52 -4.00
C ASP A 87 -11.69 -6.69 -2.70
N PHE A 88 -10.74 -5.79 -2.55
CA PHE A 88 -10.66 -4.94 -1.35
C PHE A 88 -11.39 -3.59 -1.51
N GLY A 89 -12.12 -3.38 -2.59
CA GLY A 89 -12.84 -2.14 -2.82
C GLY A 89 -11.91 -0.94 -3.00
N ASP A 90 -12.36 0.23 -2.53
CA ASP A 90 -11.66 1.50 -2.72
C ASP A 90 -10.67 1.76 -1.58
N LEU A 91 -9.39 1.95 -1.93
CA LEU A 91 -8.30 2.23 -0.99
C LEU A 91 -7.82 3.70 -1.03
N ASP A 92 -8.68 4.62 -1.47
CA ASP A 92 -8.35 6.05 -1.62
C ASP A 92 -7.89 6.71 -0.31
N ASP A 93 -8.27 6.15 0.84
CA ASP A 93 -7.78 6.58 2.16
C ASP A 93 -6.25 6.47 2.33
N ALA A 94 -5.55 5.75 1.44
CA ALA A 94 -4.10 5.68 1.42
C ALA A 94 -3.43 6.88 0.75
N ILE A 95 -4.20 7.74 0.04
CA ILE A 95 -3.70 8.97 -0.56
C ILE A 95 -3.72 10.07 0.51
N PRO A 96 -2.57 10.70 0.81
CA PRO A 96 -2.53 11.74 1.84
C PRO A 96 -3.30 12.98 1.40
N GLU A 97 -4.05 13.58 2.32
CA GLU A 97 -4.58 14.92 2.15
C GLU A 97 -3.47 15.94 2.44
N ILE A 98 -3.24 16.87 1.51
CA ILE A 98 -2.24 17.91 1.69
C ILE A 98 -2.94 19.25 1.90
N GLU A 99 -2.83 19.74 3.11
CA GLU A 99 -3.34 21.06 3.49
C GLU A 99 -2.26 22.12 3.35
N VAL A 100 -2.55 23.16 2.58
CA VAL A 100 -1.72 24.38 2.52
C VAL A 100 -2.43 25.45 3.34
N ARG A 101 -1.78 25.94 4.39
CA ARG A 101 -2.38 26.96 5.25
C ARG A 101 -2.54 28.29 4.50
N GLU A 102 -3.69 28.90 4.65
CA GLU A 102 -3.94 30.27 4.19
C GLU A 102 -2.87 31.23 4.74
N THR A 103 -2.36 32.08 3.89
CA THR A 103 -1.38 33.08 4.30
C THR A 103 -1.76 34.47 3.82
N ASN A 104 -1.54 35.48 4.66
CA ASN A 104 -1.73 36.88 4.32
C ASN A 104 -0.37 37.55 4.11
N ILE A 105 -0.19 38.15 2.94
CA ILE A 105 1.00 38.92 2.61
C ILE A 105 0.65 40.38 2.82
N ASN A 106 1.11 40.95 3.95
CA ASN A 106 1.02 42.35 4.25
C ASN A 106 2.42 42.98 4.19
N THR A 107 2.60 43.90 3.28
CA THR A 107 3.87 44.59 3.08
C THR A 107 3.67 46.06 3.26
N GLU A 108 4.30 46.64 4.29
CA GLU A 108 4.45 48.09 4.45
C GLU A 108 5.54 48.59 3.49
N VAL A 109 5.39 49.78 2.96
CA VAL A 109 6.41 50.42 2.14
C VAL A 109 7.72 50.52 2.93
N GLY A 110 7.61 50.73 4.24
CA GLY A 110 8.75 50.81 5.15
C GLY A 110 9.51 52.10 5.00
N SER A 111 10.75 52.17 5.52
CA SER A 111 11.58 53.35 5.41
C SER A 111 11.82 53.75 3.97
N ILE A 112 11.41 54.93 3.61
CA ILE A 112 11.60 55.49 2.26
C ILE A 112 13.01 56.06 2.18
N GLU A 113 13.83 55.52 1.32
CA GLU A 113 15.15 56.06 1.03
C GLU A 113 15.03 56.99 -0.17
N PHE A 114 15.46 58.22 0.01
CA PHE A 114 15.45 59.20 -1.06
C PHE A 114 16.88 59.37 -1.58
N GLU A 115 17.19 58.79 -2.69
CA GLU A 115 18.58 58.72 -3.20
C GLU A 115 19.12 60.07 -3.67
N GLU A 116 18.30 60.95 -4.19
CA GLU A 116 18.75 62.24 -4.72
C GLU A 116 17.70 63.35 -4.59
N PHE A 117 18.06 64.46 -3.99
CA PHE A 117 17.34 65.73 -4.19
C PHE A 117 17.71 66.37 -5.54
N SER A 118 18.59 65.76 -6.31
CA SER A 118 19.23 66.28 -7.47
C SER A 118 18.28 66.49 -8.64
N THR A 119 18.38 67.66 -9.13
CA THR A 119 17.71 68.13 -10.37
C THR A 119 18.70 68.10 -11.50
N GLY A 120 18.75 67.10 -12.28
CA GLY A 120 19.42 67.18 -13.56
C GLY A 120 20.85 67.72 -13.60
N GLU A 121 21.36 67.94 -14.82
CA GLU A 121 22.69 68.48 -15.03
C GLU A 121 22.80 69.96 -14.63
N GLY A 122 23.60 70.31 -13.60
CA GLY A 122 23.94 71.68 -13.19
C GLY A 122 23.92 71.87 -11.69
N ALA A 123 24.51 72.94 -11.18
CA ALA A 123 24.54 73.33 -9.79
C ALA A 123 23.13 73.57 -9.26
N VAL A 124 22.85 73.05 -8.06
CA VAL A 124 21.57 73.17 -7.33
C VAL A 124 21.33 74.61 -6.89
N GLY A 125 22.44 75.30 -6.63
CA GLY A 125 22.43 76.72 -6.27
C GLY A 125 23.80 77.38 -6.42
N SER A 126 23.85 78.70 -6.45
CA SER A 126 25.09 79.39 -6.59
C SER A 126 25.01 80.80 -6.01
N ALA A 127 26.17 81.38 -5.58
CA ALA A 127 26.29 82.74 -5.20
C ALA A 127 27.58 83.37 -5.78
N SER A 128 27.50 84.63 -6.23
CA SER A 128 28.62 85.33 -6.86
C SER A 128 29.57 85.91 -5.85
N PHE A 129 30.80 86.26 -6.30
CA PHE A 129 31.76 86.95 -5.56
C PHE A 129 31.19 88.30 -4.98
N GLU A 130 30.39 89.05 -5.80
CA GLU A 130 29.80 90.32 -5.37
C GLU A 130 28.80 90.14 -4.24
N GLN A 131 28.02 89.01 -4.26
CA GLN A 131 27.10 88.75 -3.16
C GLN A 131 27.82 88.49 -1.82
N PHE A 132 28.95 87.77 -1.83
CA PHE A 132 29.75 87.55 -0.60
C PHE A 132 30.54 88.74 -0.14
N THR A 133 31.14 89.52 -1.04
CA THR A 133 32.11 90.56 -0.68
C THR A 133 31.54 91.98 -0.67
N GLY A 134 30.37 92.16 -1.32
CA GLY A 134 29.73 93.47 -1.47
C GLY A 134 30.38 94.38 -2.53
N PHE A 135 31.37 93.90 -3.33
CA PHE A 135 32.01 94.60 -4.42
C PHE A 135 32.31 93.72 -5.59
N GLN A 136 32.46 94.28 -6.79
CA GLN A 136 32.72 93.50 -7.98
C GLN A 136 34.09 92.83 -7.96
N ALA A 137 34.18 91.65 -8.56
CA ALA A 137 35.41 90.86 -8.64
C ALA A 137 36.51 91.67 -9.34
N PRO A 138 37.66 91.85 -8.68
CA PRO A 138 38.76 92.61 -9.28
C PRO A 138 39.50 91.74 -10.31
N PRO A 139 40.30 92.30 -11.21
CA PRO A 139 41.12 91.49 -12.14
C PRO A 139 42.07 90.55 -11.43
N VAL A 140 42.40 89.46 -12.08
CA VAL A 140 43.33 88.39 -11.56
C VAL A 140 44.65 89.02 -11.17
N GLY A 141 45.18 88.69 -10.00
CA GLY A 141 46.41 89.23 -9.40
C GLY A 141 46.19 90.47 -8.53
N THR A 142 44.99 91.02 -8.44
CA THR A 142 44.67 92.19 -7.54
C THR A 142 44.50 91.66 -6.12
N PRO A 143 45.14 92.39 -5.08
CA PRO A 143 44.96 92.03 -3.69
C PRO A 143 43.51 92.18 -3.23
N ILE A 144 42.99 91.13 -2.54
CA ILE A 144 41.72 91.15 -1.80
C ILE A 144 42.05 91.30 -0.29
N PRO A 145 41.57 92.27 0.41
CA PRO A 145 41.79 92.33 1.85
C PRO A 145 41.05 91.25 2.58
N ALA A 146 41.56 90.85 3.75
CA ALA A 146 40.84 89.86 4.58
C ALA A 146 39.44 90.35 4.92
N GLY A 147 38.51 89.46 4.96
CA GLY A 147 37.11 89.77 5.21
C GLY A 147 36.26 88.58 5.65
N GLN A 148 35.02 88.87 5.98
CA GLN A 148 33.98 87.98 6.25
C GLN A 148 32.71 88.44 5.57
N SER A 149 31.96 87.54 4.93
CA SER A 149 30.67 87.88 4.36
C SER A 149 29.57 87.98 5.39
N GLY A 150 28.49 88.65 5.05
CA GLY A 150 27.22 88.35 5.71
C GLY A 150 26.75 86.94 5.34
N ALA A 151 25.68 86.52 5.96
CA ALA A 151 24.99 85.33 5.60
C ALA A 151 24.28 85.57 4.25
N ILE A 152 24.37 84.63 3.35
CA ILE A 152 23.77 84.62 2.02
C ILE A 152 22.93 83.37 1.83
N ASP A 153 21.66 83.59 1.62
CA ASP A 153 20.75 82.45 1.28
C ASP A 153 20.93 82.04 -0.19
N ILE A 154 21.40 80.84 -0.40
CA ILE A 154 21.45 80.17 -1.70
C ILE A 154 20.23 79.29 -1.79
N GLU A 155 19.26 79.72 -2.60
CA GLU A 155 18.07 78.92 -2.87
C GLU A 155 18.45 77.65 -3.62
N LEU A 156 17.97 76.52 -3.10
CA LEU A 156 18.27 75.24 -3.62
C LEU A 156 17.04 74.74 -4.47
N THR A 157 17.25 74.58 -5.70
CA THR A 157 16.21 74.11 -6.57
C THR A 157 16.03 72.58 -6.47
N THR A 158 14.82 72.13 -6.12
CA THR A 158 14.43 70.76 -6.11
C THR A 158 13.22 70.59 -7.04
N GLU A 159 13.38 69.85 -8.12
CA GLU A 159 12.29 69.67 -9.09
C GLU A 159 11.33 68.53 -8.69
N ARG A 160 11.74 67.69 -7.71
CA ARG A 160 11.02 66.50 -7.37
C ARG A 160 10.41 66.47 -5.99
N LEU A 161 11.02 67.13 -5.02
CA LEU A 161 10.54 67.21 -3.65
C LEU A 161 9.56 68.36 -3.46
N VAL A 162 8.44 68.09 -2.80
CA VAL A 162 7.54 69.13 -2.28
C VAL A 162 7.74 69.20 -0.73
N GLU A 163 7.66 68.06 -0.10
CA GLU A 163 7.79 67.93 1.36
C GLU A 163 8.25 66.53 1.74
N ALA A 164 9.08 66.39 2.81
CA ALA A 164 9.46 65.11 3.37
C ALA A 164 9.57 65.18 4.90
N LEU A 165 9.08 64.14 5.58
CA LEU A 165 9.24 63.97 7.03
C LEU A 165 10.39 63.00 7.29
N VAL A 166 11.49 63.55 7.83
CA VAL A 166 12.72 62.81 8.08
C VAL A 166 12.63 62.08 9.43
N THR A 167 13.02 60.82 9.45
CA THR A 167 13.13 60.02 10.68
C THR A 167 14.57 59.87 11.15
N ASP A 168 15.53 59.88 10.23
CA ASP A 168 16.97 59.76 10.52
C ASP A 168 17.78 60.10 9.28
N GLY A 169 19.06 60.48 9.46
CA GLY A 169 20.02 60.54 8.37
C GLY A 169 20.67 61.91 8.14
N LYS A 170 21.30 62.07 7.00
CA LYS A 170 22.14 63.21 6.62
C LYS A 170 21.80 63.75 5.25
N ALA A 171 21.90 65.06 5.11
CA ALA A 171 21.97 65.76 3.84
C ALA A 171 23.43 66.00 3.46
N ILE A 172 23.87 65.49 2.33
CA ILE A 172 25.24 65.61 1.82
C ILE A 172 25.25 66.76 0.83
N PHE A 173 26.16 67.70 1.02
CA PHE A 173 26.36 68.85 0.19
C PHE A 173 27.67 68.69 -0.59
N ASP A 174 27.58 68.66 -1.92
CA ASP A 174 28.73 68.81 -2.78
C ASP A 174 28.84 70.30 -3.21
N MET A 175 29.98 70.88 -2.91
CA MET A 175 30.19 72.38 -3.11
C MET A 175 31.50 72.60 -3.79
N THR A 176 31.53 73.60 -4.64
CA THR A 176 32.75 74.02 -5.37
C THR A 176 33.02 75.50 -5.15
N ASN A 177 34.24 75.86 -4.75
CA ASN A 177 34.73 77.23 -4.58
C ASN A 177 35.39 77.73 -5.86
N ASP A 178 34.68 78.40 -6.72
CA ASP A 178 35.22 79.11 -7.90
C ASP A 178 35.15 80.65 -7.74
N LEU A 179 35.21 81.17 -6.51
CA LEU A 179 35.15 82.59 -6.24
C LEU A 179 36.40 83.38 -6.71
N GLY A 180 37.48 82.70 -7.05
CA GLY A 180 38.76 83.28 -7.41
C GLY A 180 39.65 83.57 -6.24
N PHE A 181 39.34 83.07 -5.06
CA PHE A 181 40.16 83.21 -3.83
C PHE A 181 39.89 82.08 -2.87
N ASP A 182 40.89 81.82 -1.98
CA ASP A 182 40.77 80.70 -1.00
C ASP A 182 39.89 81.18 0.18
N ILE A 183 38.96 80.27 0.56
CA ILE A 183 38.10 80.47 1.71
C ILE A 183 38.80 79.91 2.93
N SER A 184 39.00 80.77 3.99
CA SER A 184 39.59 80.31 5.25
C SER A 184 38.62 79.51 6.12
N GLN A 185 37.36 79.91 6.11
CA GLN A 185 36.26 79.21 6.74
C GLN A 185 34.99 79.39 5.92
N LEU A 186 34.31 78.29 5.64
CA LEU A 186 32.99 78.25 5.08
C LEU A 186 32.05 77.71 6.14
N THR A 187 30.95 78.44 6.40
CA THR A 187 29.84 77.94 7.23
C THR A 187 28.62 77.82 6.36
N VAL A 188 27.97 76.64 6.38
CA VAL A 188 26.77 76.36 5.64
C VAL A 188 25.70 75.91 6.62
N GLN A 189 24.60 76.65 6.71
CA GLN A 189 23.42 76.28 7.45
C GLN A 189 22.37 75.81 6.46
N PHE A 190 21.95 74.55 6.61
CA PHE A 190 20.86 74.05 5.84
C PHE A 190 19.52 74.57 6.36
N GLN A 191 18.63 75.01 5.48
CA GLN A 191 17.33 75.60 5.86
C GLN A 191 16.19 75.00 5.02
N THR A 192 15.02 74.83 5.65
CA THR A 192 13.74 74.51 5.05
C THR A 192 12.77 75.67 5.39
N GLU A 193 12.11 76.26 4.37
CA GLU A 193 11.23 77.44 4.58
C GLU A 193 11.81 78.55 5.48
N GLY A 194 13.12 78.73 5.47
CA GLY A 194 13.83 79.68 6.29
C GLY A 194 14.03 79.30 7.78
N ILE A 195 13.83 77.98 8.07
CA ILE A 195 14.10 77.42 9.42
C ILE A 195 15.36 76.57 9.34
N ASP A 196 16.26 76.75 10.28
CA ASP A 196 17.52 76.01 10.37
C ASP A 196 17.29 74.52 10.59
N VAL A 197 18.03 73.72 9.84
CA VAL A 197 18.02 72.23 9.91
C VAL A 197 19.38 71.77 10.38
N GLY A 198 19.40 71.11 11.54
CA GLY A 198 20.61 70.57 12.14
C GLY A 198 21.65 71.65 12.51
N ASP A 199 22.84 71.19 12.82
CA ASP A 199 23.96 72.13 13.15
C ASP A 199 24.62 72.58 11.85
N PRO A 200 25.17 73.80 11.81
CA PRO A 200 25.85 74.33 10.65
C PRO A 200 27.10 73.52 10.32
N LEU A 201 27.31 73.31 9.03
CA LEU A 201 28.51 72.69 8.49
C LEU A 201 29.66 73.76 8.52
N ILE A 202 30.79 73.40 9.12
CA ILE A 202 31.94 74.30 9.21
C ILE A 202 33.15 73.69 8.53
N ILE A 203 33.53 74.22 7.37
CA ILE A 203 34.66 73.76 6.57
C ILE A 203 35.79 74.80 6.68
N THR A 204 37.01 74.36 6.94
CA THR A 204 38.17 75.20 7.02
C THR A 204 39.10 74.99 5.83
N ASN A 205 39.62 76.06 5.26
CA ASN A 205 40.62 76.09 4.18
C ASN A 205 40.11 75.37 2.88
N LEU A 206 39.09 75.94 2.25
CA LEU A 206 38.61 75.52 0.95
C LEU A 206 39.28 76.38 -0.16
N ASN A 207 40.24 75.78 -0.87
CA ASN A 207 41.03 76.54 -1.85
C ASN A 207 40.17 76.86 -3.09
N ASN A 208 40.61 77.90 -3.83
CA ASN A 208 39.96 78.24 -5.10
C ASN A 208 40.06 77.04 -6.12
N GLY A 209 38.97 76.70 -6.76
CA GLY A 209 38.86 75.59 -7.67
C GLY A 209 38.71 74.20 -6.97
N GLU A 210 38.57 74.16 -5.66
CA GLU A 210 38.43 72.99 -4.85
C GLU A 210 36.93 72.64 -4.68
N SER A 211 36.61 71.38 -4.87
CA SER A 211 35.28 70.82 -4.53
C SER A 211 35.37 70.01 -3.26
N ILE A 212 34.33 70.06 -2.43
CA ILE A 212 34.24 69.37 -1.16
C ILE A 212 32.83 68.74 -1.04
N SER A 213 32.82 67.57 -0.45
CA SER A 213 31.57 66.82 -0.07
C SER A 213 31.56 66.72 1.45
N ASP A 214 30.52 67.23 2.07
CA ASP A 214 30.35 67.12 3.54
C ASP A 214 28.85 67.06 3.88
N SER A 215 28.49 66.69 5.12
CA SER A 215 27.11 66.36 5.48
C SER A 215 26.61 67.13 6.71
N VAL A 216 25.31 67.43 6.65
CA VAL A 216 24.55 67.97 7.77
C VAL A 216 23.63 66.82 8.30
N GLU A 217 23.75 66.61 9.66
CA GLU A 217 22.78 65.71 10.31
C GLU A 217 21.40 66.37 10.30
N VAL A 218 20.38 65.63 9.82
CA VAL A 218 18.99 66.07 9.83
C VAL A 218 18.29 65.46 11.04
N PRO A 219 17.88 66.31 12.03
CA PRO A 219 17.23 65.77 13.22
C PRO A 219 15.96 64.96 12.89
N PRO A 220 15.65 63.92 13.68
CA PRO A 220 14.39 63.21 13.56
C PRO A 220 13.17 64.11 13.69
N ASN A 221 12.10 63.82 12.94
CA ASN A 221 10.87 64.63 12.83
C ASN A 221 11.05 66.00 12.18
N THR A 222 12.15 66.23 11.47
CA THR A 222 12.31 67.40 10.62
C THR A 222 11.43 67.29 9.39
N VAL A 223 10.66 68.33 9.10
CA VAL A 223 9.94 68.47 7.84
C VAL A 223 10.84 69.26 6.88
N LEU A 224 11.24 68.60 5.80
CA LEU A 224 11.93 69.23 4.69
C LEU A 224 10.89 69.65 3.65
N ALA A 225 10.55 70.95 3.59
CA ALA A 225 9.62 71.53 2.61
C ALA A 225 10.30 72.55 1.73
N VAL A 226 9.88 72.67 0.48
CA VAL A 226 10.41 73.68 -0.41
C VAL A 226 9.79 75.04 -0.11
N PRO A 227 10.55 76.16 -0.21
CA PRO A 227 11.92 76.25 -0.68
C PRO A 227 12.96 75.77 0.35
N LEU A 228 13.95 74.98 -0.16
CA LEU A 228 15.16 74.66 0.60
C LEU A 228 16.21 75.71 0.30
N ALA A 229 17.06 76.03 1.31
CA ALA A 229 18.15 76.94 1.13
C ALA A 229 19.41 76.51 1.91
N ALA A 230 20.55 76.98 1.42
CA ALA A 230 21.81 76.94 2.14
C ALA A 230 22.16 78.38 2.52
N GLU A 231 22.07 78.71 3.81
CA GLU A 231 22.63 79.97 4.28
C GLU A 231 24.14 79.81 4.38
N VAL A 232 24.85 80.52 3.51
CA VAL A 232 26.31 80.42 3.40
C VAL A 232 27.01 81.69 3.91
N GLN A 233 27.99 81.52 4.77
CA GLN A 233 28.86 82.54 5.23
C GLN A 233 30.30 82.10 5.05
N ILE A 234 31.13 83.01 4.49
CA ILE A 234 32.55 82.74 4.26
C ILE A 234 33.45 83.80 4.93
N SER A 235 34.64 83.36 5.32
CA SER A 235 35.74 84.26 5.74
C SER A 235 36.99 83.92 4.92
N TRP A 236 37.79 84.94 4.70
CA TRP A 236 39.03 84.79 3.93
C TRP A 236 40.15 85.62 4.46
N ALA A 237 41.39 85.25 4.28
CA ALA A 237 42.57 85.97 4.58
C ALA A 237 42.92 86.95 3.43
N THR A 238 43.83 87.92 3.68
CA THR A 238 44.37 88.78 2.65
C THR A 238 45.10 87.90 1.62
N GLN A 239 44.69 87.97 0.32
CA GLN A 239 45.24 87.19 -0.78
C GLN A 239 45.06 87.92 -2.10
N ASN A 240 45.57 87.37 -3.20
CA ASN A 240 45.36 87.90 -4.55
C ASN A 240 44.27 87.14 -5.25
N MET A 241 43.54 87.87 -6.09
CA MET A 241 42.56 87.26 -7.00
C MET A 241 43.25 86.21 -7.94
N GLN A 242 42.77 84.99 -7.96
CA GLN A 242 43.45 83.88 -8.63
C GLN A 242 42.82 83.54 -10.00
N GLN A 243 41.52 83.72 -10.12
CA GLN A 243 40.77 83.42 -11.36
C GLN A 243 39.62 84.40 -11.57
N ALA A 244 38.94 84.32 -12.74
CA ALA A 244 37.91 85.29 -13.13
C ALA A 244 36.46 84.75 -13.02
N ASP A 245 36.21 83.45 -12.77
CA ASP A 245 34.87 82.87 -12.79
C ASP A 245 33.97 83.39 -11.66
N ASN A 246 34.46 83.58 -10.47
CA ASN A 246 33.85 84.32 -9.40
C ASN A 246 32.50 83.81 -8.86
N ILE A 247 32.30 82.54 -8.81
CA ILE A 247 31.05 81.89 -8.34
C ILE A 247 31.39 80.84 -7.32
N PHE A 248 30.59 80.77 -6.28
CA PHE A 248 30.50 79.57 -5.42
C PHE A 248 29.29 78.76 -5.80
N PHE A 249 29.48 77.43 -5.91
CA PHE A 249 28.42 76.53 -6.30
C PHE A 249 28.07 75.54 -5.16
N VAL A 250 26.78 75.28 -4.98
CA VAL A 250 26.29 74.10 -4.38
C VAL A 250 25.92 73.15 -5.57
N ASP A 251 26.82 72.22 -5.86
CA ASP A 251 26.73 71.39 -7.05
C ASP A 251 25.59 70.38 -6.94
N GLN A 252 25.48 69.74 -5.75
CA GLN A 252 24.49 68.73 -5.51
C GLN A 252 24.13 68.65 -4.04
N ILE A 253 22.89 68.33 -3.73
CA ILE A 253 22.49 67.89 -2.40
C ILE A 253 21.96 66.42 -2.56
N THR A 254 22.55 65.50 -1.81
CA THR A 254 22.16 64.10 -1.82
C THR A 254 21.57 63.71 -0.48
N GLY A 255 20.41 63.13 -0.48
CA GLY A 255 19.76 62.55 0.70
C GLY A 255 19.99 61.07 0.83
N ARG A 256 21.14 60.53 0.37
CA ARG A 256 21.42 59.11 0.30
C ARG A 256 21.20 58.36 1.61
N ASP A 257 21.50 59.01 2.73
CA ASP A 257 21.35 58.39 4.05
C ASP A 257 20.09 58.89 4.77
N LEU A 258 19.21 59.65 4.11
CA LEU A 258 17.96 60.11 4.71
C LEU A 258 16.90 59.00 4.68
N LYS A 259 16.38 58.70 5.87
CA LYS A 259 15.22 57.85 6.06
C LYS A 259 14.00 58.73 6.30
N LEU A 260 12.96 58.48 5.48
CA LEU A 260 11.74 59.27 5.50
C LEU A 260 10.56 58.38 5.96
N SER A 261 9.69 58.96 6.80
CA SER A 261 8.40 58.34 7.10
C SER A 261 7.28 58.77 6.16
N GLU A 262 7.43 59.95 5.52
CA GLU A 262 6.50 60.47 4.54
C GLU A 262 7.28 61.32 3.53
N VAL A 263 6.91 61.23 2.27
CA VAL A 263 7.43 62.08 1.20
C VAL A 263 6.31 62.45 0.24
N THR A 264 6.22 63.75 -0.05
CA THR A 264 5.35 64.28 -1.11
C THR A 264 6.23 64.88 -2.20
N GLY A 265 6.03 64.40 -3.42
CA GLY A 265 6.86 64.81 -4.54
C GLY A 265 6.61 63.97 -5.80
N VAL A 266 7.54 64.13 -6.76
CA VAL A 266 7.58 63.30 -7.95
C VAL A 266 8.37 62.03 -7.65
N VAL A 267 7.65 60.94 -7.58
CA VAL A 267 8.23 59.64 -7.18
C VAL A 267 8.76 58.90 -8.43
N GLY A 268 10.02 58.55 -8.45
CA GLY A 268 10.61 57.67 -9.45
C GLY A 268 10.18 56.24 -9.24
N LYS A 269 10.53 55.36 -10.21
CA LYS A 269 10.27 53.91 -10.07
C LYS A 269 10.97 53.36 -8.84
N GLN A 270 10.18 52.78 -7.94
CA GLN A 270 10.65 52.07 -6.74
C GLN A 270 10.42 50.59 -6.92
N THR A 271 11.24 49.78 -6.27
CA THR A 271 11.09 48.33 -6.26
C THR A 271 10.95 47.86 -4.82
N VAL A 272 9.90 47.11 -4.55
CA VAL A 272 9.66 46.48 -3.25
C VAL A 272 9.67 44.98 -3.44
N THR A 273 10.46 44.28 -2.63
CA THR A 273 10.52 42.84 -2.63
C THR A 273 10.11 42.28 -1.27
N LYS A 274 9.23 41.35 -1.25
CA LYS A 274 8.82 40.64 -0.04
C LYS A 274 8.78 39.15 -0.31
N ASN A 275 9.33 38.37 0.61
CA ASN A 275 9.23 36.93 0.65
C ASN A 275 8.36 36.53 1.83
N GLN A 276 7.43 35.63 1.57
CA GLN A 276 6.53 35.05 2.56
C GLN A 276 6.46 33.55 2.33
N THR A 277 6.27 32.78 3.39
CA THR A 277 6.09 31.33 3.31
C THR A 277 4.72 30.96 3.83
N ALA A 278 4.09 29.98 3.17
CA ALA A 278 2.92 29.25 3.65
C ALA A 278 3.39 27.88 4.10
N GLU A 279 2.97 27.45 5.27
CA GLU A 279 3.30 26.15 5.83
C GLU A 279 2.40 25.08 5.20
N ILE A 280 2.99 23.95 4.78
CA ILE A 280 2.28 22.76 4.37
C ILE A 280 2.07 21.90 5.61
N GLY A 281 0.86 21.40 5.81
CA GLY A 281 0.55 20.49 6.92
C GLY A 281 1.35 19.18 6.78
N ILE A 282 2.01 18.78 7.87
CA ILE A 282 2.83 17.54 7.91
C ILE A 282 2.11 16.37 8.60
N ASP A 283 0.83 16.53 8.87
CA ASP A 283 0.07 15.54 9.62
C ASP A 283 -0.12 14.24 8.83
N GLU A 284 -0.18 14.32 7.49
CA GLU A 284 -0.37 13.17 6.60
C GLU A 284 0.77 12.96 5.60
N PHE A 285 1.48 14.05 5.23
CA PHE A 285 2.58 14.00 4.27
C PHE A 285 3.71 14.96 4.65
N GLU A 286 4.97 14.57 4.40
CA GLU A 286 6.15 15.37 4.71
C GLU A 286 7.16 15.31 3.56
N PHE A 287 7.58 16.49 3.09
CA PHE A 287 8.71 16.63 2.18
C PHE A 287 10.01 16.56 2.98
N THR A 288 10.96 15.77 2.54
CA THR A 288 12.26 15.57 3.20
C THR A 288 13.46 15.88 2.31
N SER A 289 13.22 16.06 1.03
CA SER A 289 14.21 16.18 -0.01
C SER A 289 13.67 17.00 -1.18
N PRO A 290 14.52 17.75 -1.92
CA PRO A 290 14.11 18.45 -3.12
C PRO A 290 13.68 17.53 -4.27
N ASP A 291 13.88 16.21 -4.13
CA ASP A 291 13.40 15.23 -5.09
C ASP A 291 11.96 14.76 -4.78
N ASP A 292 11.45 15.11 -3.58
CA ASP A 292 10.08 14.81 -3.18
C ASP A 292 9.10 15.74 -3.91
N PHE A 293 7.95 15.20 -4.29
CA PHE A 293 6.97 15.96 -5.05
C PHE A 293 5.54 15.50 -4.82
N VAL A 294 4.61 16.39 -5.13
CA VAL A 294 3.18 16.09 -5.21
C VAL A 294 2.68 16.51 -6.59
N GLU A 295 2.16 15.57 -7.37
CA GLU A 295 1.45 15.84 -8.61
C GLU A 295 -0.04 16.05 -8.31
N ILE A 296 -0.60 17.16 -8.82
CA ILE A 296 -1.94 17.61 -8.51
C ILE A 296 -2.87 17.25 -9.68
N THR A 297 -3.98 16.57 -9.40
CA THR A 297 -5.02 16.28 -10.38
C THR A 297 -5.87 17.50 -10.66
N SER A 298 -6.29 18.19 -9.57
CA SER A 298 -7.08 19.42 -9.66
C SER A 298 -6.90 20.25 -8.40
N GLY A 299 -7.14 21.54 -8.50
CA GLY A 299 -7.05 22.49 -7.42
C GLY A 299 -6.97 23.90 -7.95
N GLU A 300 -7.09 24.87 -7.09
CA GLU A 300 -7.07 26.26 -7.44
C GLU A 300 -6.24 27.05 -6.42
N LEU A 301 -5.25 27.80 -6.91
CA LEU A 301 -4.53 28.79 -6.12
C LEU A 301 -5.18 30.14 -6.34
N VAL A 302 -5.61 30.78 -5.27
CA VAL A 302 -6.34 32.03 -5.28
C VAL A 302 -5.48 33.12 -4.65
N PHE A 303 -5.23 34.21 -5.40
CA PHE A 303 -4.73 35.45 -4.84
C PHE A 303 -5.90 36.40 -4.70
N ALA A 304 -6.36 36.56 -3.46
CA ALA A 304 -7.54 37.32 -3.09
C ALA A 304 -7.18 38.64 -2.42
N ASN A 305 -8.18 39.54 -2.32
CA ASN A 305 -8.08 40.83 -1.56
C ASN A 305 -6.86 41.66 -1.90
N ILE A 306 -6.40 41.64 -3.15
CA ILE A 306 -5.23 42.37 -3.60
C ILE A 306 -5.51 43.85 -3.54
N THR A 307 -4.84 44.56 -2.63
CA THR A 307 -5.10 46.00 -2.36
C THR A 307 -3.80 46.81 -2.31
N ASN A 308 -3.79 47.87 -3.06
CA ASN A 308 -2.75 48.91 -3.02
C ASN A 308 -3.30 50.12 -2.27
N ASN A 309 -2.86 50.30 -1.02
CA ASN A 309 -3.25 51.44 -0.16
C ASN A 309 -2.27 52.62 -0.30
N THR A 310 -1.38 52.60 -1.32
CA THR A 310 -0.42 53.66 -1.57
C THR A 310 -0.98 54.68 -2.59
N ASP A 311 -0.55 55.94 -2.53
CA ASP A 311 -0.90 56.96 -3.54
C ASP A 311 -0.08 56.83 -4.85
N VAL A 312 0.63 55.70 -5.03
CA VAL A 312 1.43 55.40 -6.22
C VAL A 312 0.92 54.13 -6.84
N GLY A 313 0.68 54.14 -8.15
CA GLY A 313 0.28 52.94 -8.88
C GLY A 313 1.40 51.90 -8.93
N ILE A 314 1.02 50.63 -8.99
CA ILE A 314 1.94 49.52 -9.17
C ILE A 314 1.90 49.09 -10.65
N ASP A 315 2.95 49.43 -11.39
CA ASP A 315 3.10 49.12 -12.81
C ASP A 315 3.21 47.60 -13.06
N SER A 316 3.87 46.91 -12.10
CA SER A 316 4.10 45.50 -12.19
C SER A 316 4.22 44.91 -10.81
N LEU A 317 3.21 44.12 -10.42
CA LEU A 317 3.28 43.20 -9.30
C LEU A 317 3.50 41.81 -9.85
N THR A 318 4.64 41.22 -9.55
CA THR A 318 4.96 39.83 -9.92
C THR A 318 4.93 38.99 -8.66
N ILE A 319 4.14 37.93 -8.68
CA ILE A 319 4.07 36.90 -7.64
C ILE A 319 4.64 35.62 -8.25
N SER A 320 5.58 35.02 -7.56
CA SER A 320 6.22 33.77 -8.02
C SER A 320 6.43 32.82 -6.85
N SER A 321 6.33 31.53 -7.13
CA SER A 321 6.66 30.42 -6.22
C SER A 321 7.54 29.43 -6.95
N PRO A 322 8.77 29.23 -6.49
CA PRO A 322 9.68 28.25 -7.11
C PRO A 322 9.27 26.80 -6.84
N GLU A 323 8.58 26.54 -5.76
CA GLU A 323 8.14 25.22 -5.33
C GLU A 323 6.92 24.72 -6.13
N LEU A 324 6.17 25.63 -6.77
CA LEU A 324 4.96 25.29 -7.50
C LEU A 324 5.19 25.40 -9.01
N LEU A 325 5.25 24.23 -9.68
CA LEU A 325 5.49 24.14 -11.11
C LEU A 325 4.16 23.99 -11.84
N ILE A 326 3.84 24.93 -12.73
CA ILE A 326 2.56 24.98 -13.45
C ILE A 326 2.74 24.43 -14.85
N PRO A 327 1.86 23.53 -15.34
CA PRO A 327 1.97 22.96 -16.67
C PRO A 327 1.97 24.03 -17.77
N ASN A 328 2.89 23.91 -18.71
CA ASN A 328 2.95 24.75 -19.90
C ASN A 328 2.60 23.92 -21.15
N GLY A 329 1.31 23.80 -21.45
CA GLY A 329 0.81 22.96 -22.52
C GLY A 329 0.67 21.49 -22.12
N ASN A 330 1.07 20.55 -23.00
CA ASN A 330 0.88 19.10 -22.80
C ASN A 330 2.10 18.37 -22.24
N GLN A 331 3.08 19.09 -21.70
CA GLN A 331 4.29 18.48 -21.13
C GLN A 331 4.26 18.59 -19.61
N PRO A 332 4.82 17.62 -18.88
CA PRO A 332 5.02 17.75 -17.44
C PRO A 332 5.82 19.04 -17.14
N PRO A 333 5.45 19.80 -16.10
CA PRO A 333 6.14 21.04 -15.78
C PRO A 333 7.58 20.77 -15.31
N THR A 334 8.43 21.74 -15.54
CA THR A 334 9.85 21.74 -15.13
C THR A 334 10.12 22.93 -14.23
N ILE A 335 11.29 23.00 -13.63
CA ILE A 335 11.71 24.17 -12.79
C ILE A 335 11.59 25.50 -13.58
N ALA A 336 11.70 25.49 -14.89
CA ALA A 336 11.51 26.68 -15.73
C ALA A 336 10.04 27.12 -15.80
N ASP A 337 9.12 26.26 -15.43
CA ASP A 337 7.68 26.50 -15.44
C ASP A 337 7.13 26.86 -14.04
N SER A 338 8.01 27.26 -13.10
CA SER A 338 7.60 27.70 -11.78
C SER A 338 6.58 28.84 -11.86
N LEU A 339 5.65 28.85 -10.92
CA LEU A 339 4.57 29.84 -10.86
C LEU A 339 5.10 31.26 -10.98
N ARG A 340 4.58 32.00 -11.93
CA ARG A 340 4.81 33.40 -12.09
C ARG A 340 3.61 34.10 -12.71
N THR A 341 3.01 35.03 -11.96
CA THR A 341 1.94 35.91 -12.45
C THR A 341 2.34 37.36 -12.31
N THR A 342 1.86 38.23 -13.20
CA THR A 342 2.17 39.66 -13.19
C THR A 342 0.90 40.45 -13.45
N ILE A 343 0.64 41.44 -12.58
CA ILE A 343 -0.54 42.31 -12.62
C ILE A 343 -0.17 43.77 -12.44
N GLN A 344 -1.09 44.67 -12.78
CA GLN A 344 -1.01 46.08 -12.52
C GLN A 344 -2.14 46.51 -11.58
N ILE A 345 -1.87 47.45 -10.67
CA ILE A 345 -2.85 47.92 -9.69
C ILE A 345 -2.75 49.45 -9.60
N ASP A 346 -3.87 50.12 -9.80
CA ASP A 346 -3.94 51.56 -9.66
C ASP A 346 -3.70 51.99 -8.22
N ARG A 347 -3.33 53.24 -8.03
CA ARG A 347 -3.16 53.86 -6.71
C ARG A 347 -4.45 53.86 -5.90
N ASN A 348 -4.36 53.67 -4.60
CA ASN A 348 -5.50 53.64 -3.67
C ASN A 348 -6.64 52.77 -4.17
N SER A 349 -6.34 51.57 -4.67
CA SER A 349 -7.26 50.71 -5.35
C SER A 349 -7.10 49.25 -4.93
N SER A 350 -8.20 48.52 -5.02
CA SER A 350 -8.22 47.05 -4.92
C SER A 350 -8.50 46.44 -6.28
N LEU A 351 -7.93 45.26 -6.53
CA LEU A 351 -8.27 44.52 -7.74
C LEU A 351 -9.74 44.09 -7.69
N ALA A 352 -10.45 44.23 -8.82
CA ALA A 352 -11.91 44.03 -8.87
C ALA A 352 -12.31 42.53 -8.77
N SER A 353 -11.39 41.63 -9.03
CA SER A 353 -11.60 40.17 -8.96
C SER A 353 -10.30 39.50 -8.51
N ASP A 354 -10.47 38.39 -7.81
CA ASP A 354 -9.35 37.54 -7.43
C ASP A 354 -8.64 36.95 -8.65
N ILE A 355 -7.38 36.60 -8.50
CA ILE A 355 -6.60 35.90 -9.51
C ILE A 355 -6.66 34.43 -9.19
N LEU A 356 -7.22 33.67 -10.10
CA LEU A 356 -7.38 32.23 -10.00
C LEU A 356 -6.34 31.56 -10.90
N ILE A 357 -5.59 30.62 -10.34
CA ILE A 357 -4.60 29.82 -11.05
C ILE A 357 -5.03 28.35 -10.93
N ASP A 358 -5.34 27.73 -12.06
CA ASP A 358 -5.64 26.32 -12.17
C ASP A 358 -4.37 25.51 -11.89
N LEU A 359 -4.46 24.62 -10.90
CA LEU A 359 -3.38 23.71 -10.47
C LEU A 359 -3.45 22.33 -11.14
N SER A 360 -4.36 22.11 -12.09
CA SER A 360 -4.50 20.81 -12.77
C SER A 360 -3.20 20.43 -13.49
N GLY A 361 -2.61 19.30 -13.06
CA GLY A 361 -1.32 18.80 -13.55
C GLY A 361 -0.11 19.58 -13.03
N ALA A 362 -0.27 20.44 -12.04
CA ALA A 362 0.84 21.11 -11.38
C ALA A 362 1.63 20.13 -10.51
N ILE A 363 2.90 20.47 -10.28
CA ILE A 363 3.78 19.74 -9.39
C ILE A 363 4.21 20.69 -8.25
N LEU A 364 3.97 20.25 -7.03
CA LEU A 364 4.49 20.90 -5.82
C LEU A 364 5.76 20.16 -5.38
N GLN A 365 6.88 20.89 -5.25
CA GLN A 365 8.15 20.38 -4.75
C GLN A 365 8.63 21.29 -3.63
N SER A 366 8.95 20.72 -2.48
CA SER A 366 9.49 21.47 -1.34
C SER A 366 10.54 20.62 -0.64
N ASP A 367 11.48 21.25 0.03
CA ASP A 367 12.50 20.58 0.84
C ASP A 367 12.35 20.86 2.36
N ASP A 368 11.39 21.72 2.72
CA ASP A 368 11.19 22.17 4.09
C ASP A 368 9.71 22.29 4.52
N ASN A 369 8.79 21.67 3.78
CA ASN A 369 7.35 21.73 4.02
C ASN A 369 6.77 23.17 3.98
N ASN A 370 7.34 24.02 3.16
CA ASN A 370 6.89 25.39 2.95
C ASN A 370 6.73 25.68 1.46
N ILE A 371 5.78 26.56 1.15
CA ILE A 371 5.65 27.18 -0.16
C ILE A 371 6.07 28.62 -0.02
N SER A 372 7.08 29.03 -0.76
CA SER A 372 7.58 30.40 -0.77
C SER A 372 6.84 31.23 -1.81
N TYR A 373 6.33 32.36 -1.40
CA TYR A 373 5.77 33.37 -2.29
C TYR A 373 6.70 34.58 -2.35
N ASN A 374 7.33 34.78 -3.50
CA ASN A 374 8.18 35.92 -3.75
C ASN A 374 7.36 37.01 -4.46
N VAL A 375 7.11 38.08 -3.76
CA VAL A 375 6.36 39.23 -4.27
C VAL A 375 7.34 40.32 -4.65
N PHE A 376 7.30 40.74 -5.90
CA PHE A 376 8.11 41.79 -6.45
C PHE A 376 7.18 42.86 -7.03
N ALA A 377 7.13 44.03 -6.37
CA ALA A 377 6.33 45.16 -6.81
C ALA A 377 7.24 46.25 -7.37
N ARG A 378 6.84 46.78 -8.53
CA ARG A 378 7.49 47.95 -9.15
C ARG A 378 6.46 49.05 -9.32
N THR A 379 6.75 50.23 -8.73
CA THR A 379 5.85 51.36 -8.83
C THR A 379 5.91 52.06 -10.19
N GLU A 380 4.88 52.83 -10.47
CA GLU A 380 4.88 53.77 -11.61
C GLU A 380 5.98 54.84 -11.44
N ASN A 381 6.42 55.42 -12.59
CA ASN A 381 7.20 56.63 -12.60
C ASN A 381 6.26 57.85 -12.68
N THR A 382 6.03 58.57 -11.59
CA THR A 382 5.03 59.63 -11.54
C THR A 382 5.41 60.82 -12.42
N ALA A 383 6.71 60.96 -12.79
CA ALA A 383 7.14 62.01 -13.74
C ALA A 383 6.58 61.77 -15.15
N GLU A 384 6.20 60.52 -15.47
CA GLU A 384 5.61 60.12 -16.76
C GLU A 384 4.08 60.15 -16.72
N ALA A 385 3.48 60.53 -15.58
CA ALA A 385 2.04 60.56 -15.40
C ALA A 385 1.36 61.53 -16.38
N ALA A 386 0.28 61.06 -17.01
CA ALA A 386 -0.49 61.89 -17.93
C ALA A 386 -1.14 63.06 -17.20
N ASN A 387 -1.25 64.20 -17.92
CA ASN A 387 -1.98 65.40 -17.46
C ASN A 387 -1.35 66.22 -16.33
N GLY A 388 -0.05 66.09 -16.01
CA GLY A 388 0.63 66.89 -15.01
C GLY A 388 0.31 66.54 -13.54
N ASP A 389 -0.35 65.40 -13.31
CA ASP A 389 -0.62 64.84 -11.98
C ASP A 389 0.56 63.96 -11.55
N SER A 390 1.73 64.59 -11.37
CA SER A 390 3.00 63.89 -11.08
C SER A 390 3.35 63.82 -9.58
N VAL A 391 2.72 64.67 -8.76
CA VAL A 391 3.00 64.71 -7.30
C VAL A 391 2.19 63.65 -6.59
N ARG A 392 2.90 62.87 -5.71
CA ARG A 392 2.31 61.83 -4.88
C ARG A 392 2.81 61.97 -3.44
N THR A 393 2.01 61.47 -2.52
CA THR A 393 2.39 61.33 -1.14
C THR A 393 2.54 59.84 -0.80
N VAL A 394 3.76 59.43 -0.41
CA VAL A 394 4.07 58.06 0.02
C VAL A 394 4.45 58.07 1.50
N ARG A 395 3.85 57.16 2.28
CA ARG A 395 4.13 56.98 3.71
C ARG A 395 4.81 55.64 3.97
N SER A 396 5.67 55.61 4.93
CA SER A 396 6.31 54.34 5.38
C SER A 396 5.29 53.31 5.89
N THR A 397 4.12 53.79 6.31
CA THR A 397 2.98 52.97 6.78
C THR A 397 2.00 52.60 5.69
N ASP A 398 2.23 53.07 4.46
CA ASP A 398 1.42 52.67 3.33
C ASP A 398 1.60 51.17 3.09
N THR A 399 0.51 50.46 2.79
CA THR A 399 0.51 48.99 2.73
C THR A 399 0.11 48.51 1.36
N PHE A 400 0.68 47.37 1.03
CA PHE A 400 0.21 46.48 -0.01
C PHE A 400 -0.18 45.15 0.63
N THR A 401 -1.39 44.69 0.36
CA THR A 401 -1.92 43.44 0.94
C THR A 401 -2.43 42.50 -0.14
N LEU A 402 -2.25 41.20 0.08
CA LEU A 402 -2.90 40.13 -0.65
C LEU A 402 -3.04 38.87 0.23
N ASP A 403 -4.10 38.14 0.03
CA ASP A 403 -4.34 36.83 0.66
C ASP A 403 -4.03 35.73 -0.33
N VAL A 404 -3.46 34.62 0.15
CA VAL A 404 -3.14 33.43 -0.64
C VAL A 404 -3.86 32.26 -0.02
N GLU A 405 -4.69 31.61 -0.85
CA GLU A 405 -5.51 30.47 -0.48
C GLU A 405 -5.33 29.35 -1.52
N VAL A 406 -5.34 28.10 -1.07
CA VAL A 406 -5.36 26.92 -1.94
C VAL A 406 -6.65 26.17 -1.69
N ASN A 407 -7.44 25.95 -2.73
CA ASN A 407 -8.77 25.39 -2.62
C ASN A 407 -8.90 24.11 -3.45
N ASN A 408 -9.66 23.13 -2.92
CA ASN A 408 -10.05 21.89 -3.62
C ASN A 408 -8.85 21.12 -4.21
N LEU A 409 -7.80 20.98 -3.44
CA LEU A 409 -6.59 20.28 -3.86
C LEU A 409 -6.86 18.77 -3.88
N VAL A 410 -6.73 18.15 -5.07
CA VAL A 410 -6.82 16.71 -5.28
C VAL A 410 -5.47 16.21 -5.77
N ILE A 411 -4.92 15.26 -5.06
CA ILE A 411 -3.60 14.69 -5.33
C ILE A 411 -3.71 13.55 -6.34
N LYS A 412 -2.79 13.50 -7.27
CA LYS A 412 -2.62 12.38 -8.19
C LYS A 412 -1.49 11.45 -7.73
N THR A 413 -0.36 12.05 -7.36
CA THR A 413 0.81 11.29 -6.90
C THR A 413 1.47 12.08 -5.79
N ALA A 414 1.78 11.41 -4.69
CA ALA A 414 2.60 11.96 -3.61
C ALA A 414 3.88 11.11 -3.47
N SER A 415 5.04 11.74 -3.50
CA SER A 415 6.36 11.14 -3.30
C SER A 415 7.10 11.88 -2.19
N GLY A 416 7.28 11.22 -1.04
CA GLY A 416 7.83 11.77 0.19
C GLY A 416 7.57 10.84 1.36
N ILE A 417 7.58 11.33 2.60
CA ILE A 417 7.12 10.56 3.75
C ILE A 417 5.60 10.68 3.86
N ILE A 418 4.90 9.59 3.56
CA ILE A 418 3.48 9.44 3.86
C ILE A 418 3.37 9.07 5.33
N GLN A 419 2.58 9.79 6.12
CA GLN A 419 2.40 9.46 7.53
C GLN A 419 1.68 8.12 7.69
N PRO A 420 1.98 7.35 8.75
CA PRO A 420 1.31 6.08 8.96
C PRO A 420 -0.21 6.24 9.02
N VAL A 421 -0.90 5.63 8.09
CA VAL A 421 -2.37 5.60 8.03
C VAL A 421 -2.86 4.17 8.07
N THR A 422 -4.05 3.96 8.65
CA THR A 422 -4.70 2.65 8.67
C THR A 422 -5.83 2.66 7.65
N VAL A 423 -5.76 1.76 6.68
CA VAL A 423 -6.75 1.59 5.61
C VAL A 423 -7.47 0.27 5.83
N LYS A 424 -8.77 0.24 5.61
CA LYS A 424 -9.58 -0.98 5.62
C LYS A 424 -9.32 -1.77 4.34
N LEU A 425 -9.25 -3.10 4.46
CA LEU A 425 -9.05 -4.03 3.33
C LEU A 425 -10.34 -4.80 2.99
N SER A 426 -11.47 -4.33 3.48
CA SER A 426 -12.79 -4.91 3.24
C SER A 426 -13.84 -3.82 3.40
N ASP A 427 -15.00 -4.01 2.83
CA ASP A 427 -16.12 -3.07 2.91
C ASP A 427 -16.56 -2.83 4.36
N ASP A 428 -17.29 -1.71 4.57
CA ASP A 428 -17.90 -1.41 5.85
C ASP A 428 -18.99 -2.42 6.17
N ASP A 429 -18.96 -3.02 7.38
CA ASP A 429 -20.05 -3.89 7.83
C ASP A 429 -21.35 -3.09 8.05
N PRO A 430 -22.35 -3.23 7.16
CA PRO A 430 -23.62 -2.52 7.31
C PRO A 430 -24.50 -3.09 8.42
N ALA A 431 -24.17 -4.28 8.95
CA ALA A 431 -25.04 -5.08 9.80
C ALA A 431 -24.73 -5.02 11.30
N ASN A 432 -23.76 -4.23 11.74
CA ASN A 432 -23.39 -4.06 13.15
C ASN A 432 -22.96 -5.34 13.87
N GLY A 433 -21.89 -5.98 13.42
CA GLY A 433 -21.21 -6.99 14.21
C GLY A 433 -21.96 -8.32 14.29
N THR A 434 -22.67 -8.70 13.25
CA THR A 434 -23.09 -10.08 13.03
C THR A 434 -22.08 -10.86 12.22
N ASP A 435 -20.96 -10.23 11.86
CA ASP A 435 -19.89 -10.90 11.18
C ASP A 435 -19.30 -11.99 12.08
N ILE A 436 -19.05 -13.14 11.47
CA ILE A 436 -18.37 -14.27 12.07
C ILE A 436 -17.10 -13.87 12.82
N LEU A 437 -16.45 -12.83 12.35
CA LEU A 437 -15.14 -12.47 12.86
C LEU A 437 -15.20 -11.39 13.90
N ASP A 438 -16.18 -10.51 13.87
CA ASP A 438 -16.33 -9.37 14.81
C ASP A 438 -14.98 -8.80 15.31
N LEU A 439 -13.93 -9.07 14.52
CA LEU A 439 -12.55 -8.75 14.88
C LEU A 439 -12.25 -7.27 14.72
N PHE A 440 -12.93 -6.66 13.77
CA PHE A 440 -12.71 -5.26 13.46
C PHE A 440 -13.95 -4.38 13.59
N ASN A 441 -15.10 -4.93 13.99
CA ASN A 441 -16.38 -4.29 14.31
C ASN A 441 -16.93 -3.30 13.26
N ASP A 442 -16.18 -2.98 12.25
CA ASP A 442 -16.46 -1.97 11.24
C ASP A 442 -16.14 -2.42 9.81
N THR A 443 -15.86 -3.71 9.63
CA THR A 443 -15.55 -4.28 8.31
C THR A 443 -16.28 -5.59 8.08
N GLU A 444 -16.76 -5.82 6.89
CA GLU A 444 -17.34 -7.07 6.41
C GLU A 444 -16.24 -7.97 5.84
N ALA A 445 -16.34 -9.29 6.09
CA ALA A 445 -15.32 -10.22 5.59
C ALA A 445 -15.48 -10.45 4.08
N GLU A 446 -14.40 -10.36 3.35
CA GLU A 446 -14.33 -10.87 1.99
C GLU A 446 -14.39 -12.40 2.00
N VAL A 447 -15.19 -12.99 1.10
CA VAL A 447 -15.47 -14.43 1.10
C VAL A 447 -15.09 -15.05 -0.24
N VAL A 448 -14.20 -16.04 -0.18
CA VAL A 448 -13.88 -16.93 -1.30
C VAL A 448 -14.52 -18.27 -1.01
N THR A 449 -15.48 -18.68 -1.84
CA THR A 449 -16.13 -20.00 -1.75
C THR A 449 -15.41 -20.97 -2.68
N ILE A 450 -15.02 -22.11 -2.14
CA ILE A 450 -14.32 -23.15 -2.91
C ILE A 450 -15.32 -24.22 -3.27
N ASP A 451 -15.86 -24.13 -4.49
CA ASP A 451 -16.84 -25.09 -5.01
C ASP A 451 -16.25 -26.50 -5.07
N GLY A 452 -17.02 -27.48 -4.65
CA GLY A 452 -16.67 -28.92 -4.74
C GLY A 452 -15.86 -29.47 -3.55
N LEU A 453 -15.46 -28.65 -2.58
CA LEU A 453 -14.84 -29.15 -1.35
C LEU A 453 -15.83 -29.79 -0.38
N GLU A 454 -17.11 -29.45 -0.45
CA GLU A 454 -18.15 -30.07 0.35
C GLU A 454 -18.22 -31.60 0.20
N ASP A 455 -18.10 -32.09 -1.05
CA ASP A 455 -18.10 -33.51 -1.33
C ASP A 455 -16.82 -34.24 -0.84
N LEU A 456 -15.73 -33.51 -0.73
CA LEU A 456 -14.44 -34.02 -0.25
C LEU A 456 -14.36 -34.01 1.27
N SER A 457 -15.05 -33.09 1.93
CA SER A 457 -15.05 -32.89 3.38
C SER A 457 -15.44 -34.15 4.14
N ASP A 458 -16.55 -34.80 3.74
CA ASP A 458 -17.06 -36.04 4.35
C ASP A 458 -16.08 -37.20 4.24
N GLN A 459 -15.24 -37.21 3.16
CA GLN A 459 -14.30 -38.30 2.86
C GLN A 459 -12.93 -38.08 3.51
N THR A 460 -12.61 -36.84 3.89
CA THR A 460 -11.26 -36.45 4.34
C THR A 460 -11.19 -35.98 5.79
N GLU A 461 -12.30 -36.00 6.56
CA GLU A 461 -12.37 -35.52 7.95
C GLU A 461 -11.26 -36.09 8.85
N ASP A 462 -10.88 -37.33 8.63
CA ASP A 462 -9.86 -38.05 9.39
C ASP A 462 -8.45 -38.00 8.77
N LEU A 463 -8.25 -37.20 7.69
CA LEU A 463 -6.96 -36.99 7.07
C LEU A 463 -6.28 -35.72 7.60
N THR A 464 -4.96 -35.74 7.57
CA THR A 464 -4.10 -34.57 7.79
C THR A 464 -3.31 -34.36 6.50
N PHE A 465 -3.46 -33.17 5.89
CA PHE A 465 -2.68 -32.79 4.74
C PHE A 465 -1.33 -32.24 5.18
N LEU A 466 -0.26 -32.87 4.72
CA LEU A 466 1.09 -32.47 5.06
C LEU A 466 1.66 -31.54 4.00
N ASN A 467 2.42 -30.54 4.42
CA ASN A 467 3.07 -29.57 3.54
C ASN A 467 2.13 -28.77 2.61
N PRO A 468 0.94 -28.38 3.05
CA PRO A 468 0.17 -27.41 2.30
C PRO A 468 0.91 -26.07 2.29
N SER A 469 0.62 -25.25 1.28
CA SER A 469 1.07 -23.89 1.20
C SER A 469 -0.06 -22.97 0.71
N LEU A 470 -0.13 -21.79 1.31
CA LEU A 470 -1.01 -20.71 0.87
C LEU A 470 -0.11 -19.55 0.46
N THR A 471 -0.19 -19.12 -0.77
CA THR A 471 0.53 -17.96 -1.26
C THR A 471 -0.45 -16.85 -1.57
N LEU A 472 -0.18 -15.68 -1.02
CA LEU A 472 -0.86 -14.45 -1.37
C LEU A 472 0.04 -13.70 -2.35
N ASP A 473 -0.35 -13.64 -3.60
CA ASP A 473 0.30 -12.85 -4.64
C ASP A 473 -0.39 -11.49 -4.73
N PHE A 474 0.38 -10.40 -4.69
CA PHE A 474 -0.17 -9.06 -4.71
C PHE A 474 0.47 -8.19 -5.78
N THR A 475 -0.35 -7.26 -6.30
CA THR A 475 0.08 -6.16 -7.16
C THR A 475 -0.35 -4.85 -6.51
N THR A 476 0.58 -3.90 -6.35
CA THR A 476 0.28 -2.61 -5.73
C THR A 476 1.10 -1.49 -6.34
N ASN A 477 0.49 -0.29 -6.45
CA ASN A 477 1.19 0.96 -6.79
C ASN A 477 1.55 1.80 -5.56
N VAL A 478 1.31 1.28 -4.35
CA VAL A 478 1.74 1.90 -3.10
C VAL A 478 3.23 1.64 -2.89
N GLY A 479 4.05 2.67 -3.07
CA GLY A 479 5.51 2.59 -3.04
C GLY A 479 6.13 2.60 -1.64
N VAL A 480 5.36 2.28 -0.60
CA VAL A 480 5.82 2.16 0.78
C VAL A 480 5.41 0.80 1.35
N LYS A 481 6.14 0.35 2.37
CA LYS A 481 5.79 -0.86 3.11
C LYS A 481 4.39 -0.73 3.71
N ASN A 482 3.60 -1.79 3.56
CA ASN A 482 2.33 -1.97 4.26
C ASN A 482 2.44 -3.16 5.20
N THR A 483 1.95 -3.02 6.42
CA THR A 483 1.81 -4.16 7.34
C THR A 483 0.32 -4.50 7.43
N ILE A 484 -0.05 -5.66 6.93
CA ILE A 484 -1.42 -6.16 6.97
C ILE A 484 -1.63 -6.92 8.27
N PHE A 485 -2.70 -6.58 8.97
CA PHE A 485 -3.23 -7.30 10.11
C PHE A 485 -4.62 -7.79 9.75
N GLY A 486 -4.84 -9.09 9.81
CA GLY A 486 -6.12 -9.64 9.44
C GLY A 486 -6.40 -10.99 10.06
N ALA A 487 -7.63 -11.44 9.90
CA ALA A 487 -8.06 -12.79 10.16
C ALA A 487 -8.33 -13.48 8.83
N LEU A 488 -7.64 -14.58 8.59
CA LEU A 488 -7.93 -15.51 7.50
C LEU A 488 -8.55 -16.75 8.10
N VAL A 489 -9.80 -17.03 7.75
CA VAL A 489 -10.64 -18.03 8.42
C VAL A 489 -11.17 -19.03 7.41
N GLY A 490 -10.85 -20.29 7.63
CA GLY A 490 -11.52 -21.39 6.96
C GLY A 490 -12.81 -21.77 7.69
N VAL A 491 -13.91 -21.89 6.97
CA VAL A 491 -15.21 -22.30 7.50
C VAL A 491 -15.60 -23.61 6.81
N ASP A 492 -15.78 -24.69 7.59
CA ASP A 492 -16.23 -25.97 7.07
C ASP A 492 -17.75 -26.01 6.82
N GLU A 493 -18.27 -27.08 6.24
CA GLU A 493 -19.70 -27.27 5.98
C GLU A 493 -20.57 -27.21 7.25
N ALA A 494 -20.02 -27.62 8.39
CA ALA A 494 -20.71 -27.57 9.67
C ALA A 494 -20.69 -26.19 10.32
N GLY A 495 -19.98 -25.23 9.72
CA GLY A 495 -19.80 -23.87 10.23
C GLY A 495 -18.71 -23.74 11.29
N ASN A 496 -17.84 -24.74 11.45
CA ASN A 496 -16.69 -24.62 12.33
C ASN A 496 -15.62 -23.74 11.68
N GLN A 497 -14.97 -22.94 12.53
CA GLN A 497 -13.99 -21.95 12.10
C GLN A 497 -12.58 -22.37 12.48
N THR A 498 -11.66 -22.30 11.54
CA THR A 498 -10.22 -22.45 11.77
C THR A 498 -9.50 -21.21 11.30
N PHE A 499 -8.76 -20.58 12.22
CA PHE A 499 -8.01 -19.36 11.93
C PHE A 499 -6.59 -19.72 11.50
N LEU A 500 -6.12 -19.10 10.41
CA LEU A 500 -4.72 -19.12 10.06
C LEU A 500 -3.95 -18.15 10.96
N ASN A 501 -2.96 -18.63 11.66
CA ASN A 501 -2.12 -17.81 12.52
C ASN A 501 -0.63 -18.15 12.39
N GLY A 502 0.23 -17.19 12.76
CA GLY A 502 1.67 -17.42 12.79
C GLY A 502 2.07 -18.24 14.03
N ILE A 503 2.93 -19.23 13.85
CA ILE A 503 3.50 -20.00 14.96
C ILE A 503 4.51 -19.15 15.77
N ASP A 504 4.84 -19.59 16.97
CA ASP A 504 5.76 -18.90 17.88
C ASP A 504 7.10 -18.55 17.21
N GLY A 505 7.43 -17.26 17.20
CA GLY A 505 8.67 -16.74 16.60
C GLY A 505 8.64 -16.57 15.10
N SER A 506 7.55 -16.84 14.45
CA SER A 506 7.30 -16.55 13.03
C SER A 506 7.14 -15.06 12.78
N PRO A 507 7.54 -14.54 11.61
CA PRO A 507 7.25 -13.16 11.21
C PRO A 507 5.75 -12.85 11.09
N PHE A 508 4.93 -13.90 10.95
CA PHE A 508 3.48 -13.80 10.79
C PHE A 508 2.71 -13.81 12.11
N GLN A 509 3.40 -14.02 13.22
CA GLN A 509 2.80 -14.03 14.55
C GLN A 509 2.39 -12.62 14.96
N VAL A 510 1.13 -12.44 15.35
CA VAL A 510 0.65 -11.22 15.99
C VAL A 510 1.03 -11.24 17.45
N LEU A 511 1.73 -10.20 17.91
CA LEU A 511 2.17 -10.08 19.29
C LEU A 511 1.23 -9.14 20.08
N PRO A 512 1.08 -9.33 21.40
CA PRO A 512 0.28 -8.42 22.24
C PRO A 512 0.77 -6.98 22.25
N SER A 513 2.01 -6.74 21.79
CA SER A 513 2.59 -5.41 21.65
C SER A 513 2.30 -4.75 20.31
N ASP A 514 1.78 -5.50 19.36
CA ASP A 514 1.44 -4.96 18.05
C ASP A 514 0.24 -4.03 18.18
N THR A 515 0.34 -2.86 17.58
CA THR A 515 -0.72 -1.88 17.57
C THR A 515 -0.97 -1.45 16.12
N VAL A 516 -2.22 -1.49 15.72
CA VAL A 516 -2.67 -0.94 14.43
C VAL A 516 -3.52 0.28 14.73
N GLY A 517 -3.39 1.35 13.97
CA GLY A 517 -4.14 2.58 14.17
C GLY A 517 -5.64 2.29 14.34
N GLY A 518 -6.25 2.81 15.38
CA GLY A 518 -7.66 2.52 15.72
C GLY A 518 -7.90 1.22 16.49
N PHE A 519 -6.97 0.27 16.47
CA PHE A 519 -7.03 -0.92 17.32
C PHE A 519 -6.27 -0.66 18.60
N THR A 520 -6.97 -0.52 19.71
CA THR A 520 -6.32 -0.44 21.01
C THR A 520 -6.14 -1.84 21.57
N ALA A 521 -5.01 -2.07 22.22
CA ALA A 521 -4.71 -3.33 22.94
C ALA A 521 -5.77 -3.74 23.98
N ASN A 522 -6.74 -2.89 24.27
CA ASN A 522 -7.88 -3.18 25.13
C ASN A 522 -9.07 -3.80 24.41
N ASN A 523 -9.09 -3.80 23.12
CA ASN A 523 -10.04 -4.57 22.36
C ASN A 523 -9.49 -6.00 22.29
N SER A 524 -10.27 -6.97 22.72
CA SER A 524 -10.05 -8.41 22.55
C SER A 524 -9.84 -8.84 21.07
N LEU A 525 -9.60 -7.89 20.20
CA LEU A 525 -9.48 -7.98 18.76
C LEU A 525 -8.07 -8.37 18.29
N LEU A 526 -7.04 -8.12 19.10
CA LEU A 526 -5.69 -8.60 18.81
C LEU A 526 -5.48 -9.96 19.49
N ASP A 527 -6.34 -10.90 19.18
CA ASP A 527 -6.19 -12.30 19.62
C ASP A 527 -5.17 -12.96 18.69
N ALA A 528 -3.97 -13.20 19.21
CA ALA A 528 -2.88 -13.81 18.44
C ALA A 528 -3.25 -15.19 17.86
N GLU A 529 -4.25 -15.87 18.47
CA GLU A 529 -4.72 -17.18 18.01
C GLU A 529 -5.74 -17.07 16.85
N LYS A 530 -6.18 -15.85 16.50
CA LYS A 530 -7.17 -15.61 15.47
C LYS A 530 -6.68 -14.71 14.35
N MET A 531 -5.48 -14.19 14.46
CA MET A 531 -4.96 -13.20 13.53
C MET A 531 -3.62 -13.58 12.95
N ILE A 532 -3.38 -13.08 11.77
CA ILE A 532 -2.10 -13.14 11.07
C ILE A 532 -1.64 -11.72 10.75
N LYS A 533 -0.33 -11.50 10.75
CA LYS A 533 0.24 -10.27 10.18
C LYS A 533 1.30 -10.60 9.16
N PHE A 534 1.39 -9.78 8.13
CA PHE A 534 2.45 -9.88 7.13
C PHE A 534 2.77 -8.53 6.53
N ASP A 535 4.01 -8.39 6.09
CA ASP A 535 4.47 -7.18 5.43
C ASP A 535 4.34 -7.34 3.91
N VAL A 536 3.67 -6.39 3.29
CA VAL A 536 3.69 -6.17 1.85
C VAL A 536 4.76 -5.14 1.58
N ILE A 537 5.89 -5.57 1.02
CA ILE A 537 6.98 -4.67 0.66
C ILE A 537 6.86 -4.41 -0.85
N PRO A 538 6.81 -3.12 -1.27
CA PRO A 538 6.70 -2.81 -2.69
C PRO A 538 7.91 -3.38 -3.43
N PRO A 539 7.71 -4.23 -4.42
CA PRO A 539 8.80 -4.92 -5.10
C PRO A 539 9.34 -4.10 -6.26
N GLY A 540 10.02 -3.02 -6.00
CA GLY A 540 10.72 -2.28 -7.05
C GLY A 540 9.87 -2.04 -8.32
N PRO A 541 10.44 -2.11 -9.52
CA PRO A 541 9.74 -1.71 -10.75
C PRO A 541 8.64 -2.66 -11.24
N SER A 542 8.42 -3.84 -10.62
CA SER A 542 7.42 -4.81 -11.07
C SER A 542 6.05 -4.61 -10.41
N ASN A 543 5.96 -3.87 -9.33
CA ASN A 543 4.73 -3.69 -8.53
C ASN A 543 4.09 -4.99 -8.04
N GLN A 544 4.82 -6.10 -8.04
CA GLN A 544 4.34 -7.43 -7.69
C GLN A 544 5.19 -8.04 -6.58
N GLY A 545 4.54 -8.75 -5.69
CA GLY A 545 5.21 -9.49 -4.63
C GLY A 545 4.37 -10.67 -4.17
N SER A 546 4.91 -11.47 -3.27
CA SER A 546 4.20 -12.62 -2.71
C SER A 546 4.58 -12.89 -1.26
N VAL A 547 3.64 -13.41 -0.51
CA VAL A 547 3.81 -13.90 0.84
C VAL A 547 3.34 -15.34 0.90
N THR A 548 4.18 -16.26 1.36
CA THR A 548 3.85 -17.69 1.41
C THR A 548 3.79 -18.19 2.85
N PHE A 549 2.67 -18.79 3.19
CA PHE A 549 2.40 -19.46 4.45
C PHE A 549 2.63 -20.97 4.29
N THR A 550 3.39 -21.54 5.20
CA THR A 550 3.75 -22.95 5.22
C THR A 550 3.67 -23.49 6.65
N ASN A 551 3.80 -24.79 6.81
CA ASN A 551 3.89 -25.43 8.13
C ASN A 551 5.11 -24.99 8.98
N GLU A 552 6.11 -24.34 8.36
CA GLU A 552 7.29 -23.83 9.08
C GLU A 552 7.03 -22.48 9.77
N ASN A 553 5.98 -21.75 9.31
CA ASN A 553 5.74 -20.37 9.76
C ASN A 553 4.31 -20.10 10.24
N THR A 554 3.36 -20.99 9.92
CA THR A 554 1.95 -20.89 10.33
C THR A 554 1.38 -22.26 10.71
N ASN A 555 0.15 -22.27 11.26
CA ASN A 555 -0.64 -23.47 11.50
C ASN A 555 -1.43 -23.94 10.26
N ILE A 556 -0.93 -23.72 9.06
CA ILE A 556 -1.65 -24.00 7.81
C ILE A 556 -2.09 -25.47 7.68
N VAL A 557 -1.38 -26.40 8.28
CA VAL A 557 -1.77 -27.81 8.30
C VAL A 557 -3.13 -28.00 8.98
N ASP A 558 -3.33 -27.38 10.14
CA ASP A 558 -4.61 -27.44 10.86
C ASP A 558 -5.70 -26.69 10.09
N PHE A 559 -5.33 -25.56 9.48
CA PHE A 559 -6.23 -24.73 8.68
C PHE A 559 -6.82 -25.51 7.50
N VAL A 560 -5.97 -26.18 6.72
CA VAL A 560 -6.39 -26.91 5.52
C VAL A 560 -7.01 -28.28 5.88
N SER A 561 -6.55 -28.94 6.95
CA SER A 561 -7.06 -30.27 7.33
C SER A 561 -8.48 -30.26 7.90
N ASN A 562 -9.08 -29.08 8.05
CA ASN A 562 -10.51 -28.92 8.31
C ASN A 562 -11.34 -28.77 7.02
N VAL A 563 -10.71 -28.83 5.87
CA VAL A 563 -11.33 -28.77 4.55
C VAL A 563 -12.35 -27.60 4.46
N PRO A 564 -11.87 -26.34 4.45
CA PRO A 564 -12.77 -25.20 4.47
C PRO A 564 -13.52 -25.05 3.13
N ASN A 565 -14.84 -24.95 3.18
CA ASN A 565 -15.66 -24.63 2.02
C ASN A 565 -15.58 -23.14 1.67
N ASP A 566 -15.45 -22.29 2.70
CA ASP A 566 -15.25 -20.87 2.54
C ASP A 566 -13.92 -20.45 3.18
N ILE A 567 -13.16 -19.64 2.49
CA ILE A 567 -12.05 -18.89 3.08
C ILE A 567 -12.47 -17.44 3.16
N ARG A 568 -12.43 -16.87 4.36
CA ARG A 568 -12.85 -15.50 4.63
C ARG A 568 -11.68 -14.68 5.11
N PHE A 569 -11.60 -13.44 4.61
CA PHE A 569 -10.59 -12.49 5.02
C PHE A 569 -11.25 -11.20 5.52
N VAL A 570 -10.76 -10.70 6.65
CA VAL A 570 -11.05 -9.35 7.14
C VAL A 570 -9.77 -8.75 7.67
N GLY A 571 -9.48 -7.51 7.31
CA GLY A 571 -8.21 -6.93 7.70
C GLY A 571 -8.10 -5.44 7.55
N LYS A 572 -7.00 -4.93 8.07
CA LYS A 572 -6.56 -3.54 7.89
C LYS A 572 -5.09 -3.50 7.52
N SER A 573 -4.76 -2.57 6.67
CA SER A 573 -3.38 -2.27 6.29
C SER A 573 -2.91 -1.05 7.07
N LEU A 574 -1.77 -1.17 7.74
CA LEU A 574 -1.02 -0.04 8.26
C LEU A 574 0.00 0.36 7.19
N VAL A 575 -0.33 1.42 6.48
CA VAL A 575 0.50 1.98 5.41
C VAL A 575 1.67 2.73 6.05
N ASN A 576 2.87 2.50 5.57
CA ASN A 576 4.12 3.16 5.97
C ASN A 576 4.38 3.19 7.49
N PRO A 577 4.33 2.04 8.20
CA PRO A 577 4.56 2.01 9.64
C PRO A 577 5.91 2.55 10.07
N ASP A 578 6.91 2.43 9.22
CA ASP A 578 8.29 2.82 9.49
C ASP A 578 8.61 4.27 9.07
N ARG A 579 7.65 5.00 8.50
CA ARG A 579 7.80 6.37 7.99
C ARG A 579 8.93 6.50 6.97
N GLU A 580 8.99 5.59 6.04
CA GLU A 580 9.95 5.64 4.95
C GLU A 580 9.45 6.53 3.81
N VAL A 581 10.40 7.08 3.04
CA VAL A 581 10.07 7.82 1.82
C VAL A 581 9.55 6.85 0.77
N GLY A 582 8.42 7.18 0.18
CA GLY A 582 7.84 6.37 -0.90
C GLY A 582 6.88 7.15 -1.77
N THR A 583 6.20 6.46 -2.67
CA THR A 583 5.28 7.06 -3.63
C THR A 583 3.93 6.36 -3.60
N VAL A 584 2.86 7.15 -3.57
CA VAL A 584 1.48 6.67 -3.74
C VAL A 584 0.85 7.41 -4.90
N THR A 585 0.08 6.70 -5.72
CA THR A 585 -0.55 7.26 -6.94
C THR A 585 -2.03 6.88 -6.98
N ASP A 586 -2.89 7.86 -7.27
CA ASP A 586 -4.32 7.69 -7.50
C ASP A 586 -4.60 7.14 -8.94
N PRO A 587 -5.49 6.15 -9.12
CA PRO A 587 -6.14 5.38 -8.05
C PRO A 587 -5.17 4.44 -7.35
N VAL A 588 -5.38 4.21 -6.06
CA VAL A 588 -4.60 3.22 -5.31
C VAL A 588 -5.00 1.83 -5.77
N GLN A 589 -4.01 1.06 -6.21
CA GLN A 589 -4.19 -0.32 -6.64
C GLN A 589 -3.58 -1.27 -5.60
N PHE A 590 -4.38 -2.22 -5.18
CA PHE A 590 -3.94 -3.33 -4.35
C PHE A 590 -4.78 -4.56 -4.71
N ASP A 591 -4.27 -5.35 -5.63
CA ASP A 591 -4.89 -6.60 -6.05
C ASP A 591 -4.22 -7.74 -5.29
N LEU A 592 -5.00 -8.64 -4.74
CA LEU A 592 -4.53 -9.81 -4.01
C LEU A 592 -5.15 -11.09 -4.58
N THR A 593 -4.30 -12.03 -4.95
CA THR A 593 -4.70 -13.36 -5.39
C THR A 593 -4.28 -14.39 -4.35
N LEU A 594 -5.22 -15.23 -3.92
CA LEU A 594 -4.99 -16.35 -3.04
C LEU A 594 -4.70 -17.59 -3.87
N ASN A 595 -3.53 -18.18 -3.67
CA ASN A 595 -3.12 -19.44 -4.26
C ASN A 595 -2.94 -20.48 -3.16
N LEU A 596 -3.93 -21.36 -2.97
CA LEU A 596 -3.83 -22.48 -2.06
C LEU A 596 -3.36 -23.72 -2.83
N ASN A 597 -2.29 -24.35 -2.36
CA ASN A 597 -1.76 -25.59 -2.90
C ASN A 597 -1.67 -26.64 -1.78
N VAL A 598 -2.48 -27.69 -1.91
CA VAL A 598 -2.54 -28.79 -0.95
C VAL A 598 -2.08 -30.06 -1.67
N PRO A 599 -0.78 -30.41 -1.58
CA PRO A 599 -0.31 -31.67 -2.13
C PRO A 599 -0.95 -32.83 -1.38
N LEU A 600 -1.35 -33.89 -2.09
CA LEU A 600 -1.84 -35.13 -1.50
C LEU A 600 -0.66 -35.90 -0.87
N ASN A 601 -0.04 -35.24 0.06
CA ASN A 601 0.87 -35.79 1.03
C ASN A 601 0.10 -35.87 2.36
N ILE A 602 -0.45 -37.06 2.65
CA ILE A 602 -1.45 -37.24 3.68
C ILE A 602 -0.99 -38.20 4.78
N ALA A 603 -1.50 -37.96 5.99
CA ALA A 603 -1.44 -38.90 7.08
C ALA A 603 -2.84 -39.07 7.67
N THR A 604 -3.22 -40.29 8.05
CA THR A 604 -4.46 -40.49 8.78
C THR A 604 -4.34 -40.00 10.22
N LYS A 605 -5.41 -39.37 10.71
CA LYS A 605 -5.58 -39.03 12.13
C LYS A 605 -5.80 -40.32 12.96
N SER A 606 -6.34 -40.17 14.16
CA SER A 606 -6.60 -41.30 15.05
C SER A 606 -7.68 -42.26 14.52
N ASN A 607 -8.54 -41.79 13.67
CA ASN A 607 -9.59 -42.59 13.03
C ASN A 607 -9.22 -42.83 11.56
N PRO A 608 -9.67 -43.95 10.96
CA PRO A 608 -9.51 -44.18 9.53
C PRO A 608 -10.49 -43.32 8.72
N ALA A 609 -10.08 -42.93 7.50
CA ALA A 609 -11.01 -42.39 6.51
C ALA A 609 -11.92 -43.52 5.99
N VAL A 610 -13.21 -43.21 5.74
CA VAL A 610 -14.22 -44.23 5.44
C VAL A 610 -14.87 -43.95 4.08
N ILE A 611 -14.97 -44.98 3.23
CA ILE A 611 -15.73 -44.94 1.97
C ILE A 611 -16.71 -46.11 1.95
N ASP A 612 -17.97 -45.84 1.63
CA ASP A 612 -19.03 -46.83 1.45
C ASP A 612 -19.45 -46.93 -0.02
N ASP A 613 -19.51 -48.15 -0.59
CA ASP A 613 -20.03 -48.41 -1.91
C ASP A 613 -21.04 -49.57 -1.88
N THR A 614 -22.04 -49.57 -2.76
CA THR A 614 -23.09 -50.64 -2.79
C THR A 614 -23.23 -51.16 -4.20
N SER A 615 -23.14 -52.51 -4.32
CA SER A 615 -23.27 -53.24 -5.59
C SER A 615 -24.48 -54.16 -5.54
N ASP A 616 -25.22 -54.28 -6.69
CA ASP A 616 -26.30 -55.27 -6.87
C ASP A 616 -25.69 -56.63 -7.16
N VAL A 617 -26.01 -57.61 -6.32
CA VAL A 617 -25.55 -59.01 -6.42
C VAL A 617 -26.72 -60.01 -6.46
N SER A 618 -27.95 -59.54 -6.69
CA SER A 618 -29.17 -60.32 -6.68
C SER A 618 -29.16 -61.52 -7.64
N ASP A 619 -28.58 -61.34 -8.85
CA ASP A 619 -28.47 -62.39 -9.86
C ASP A 619 -27.37 -63.41 -9.55
N THR A 620 -26.40 -63.06 -8.68
CA THR A 620 -25.24 -63.92 -8.43
C THR A 620 -25.56 -65.14 -7.58
N PHE A 621 -26.46 -64.97 -6.60
CA PHE A 621 -26.81 -66.07 -5.66
C PHE A 621 -28.16 -66.64 -5.84
N SER A 622 -28.94 -66.25 -6.86
CA SER A 622 -30.32 -66.69 -7.12
C SER A 622 -30.46 -68.19 -7.38
N ASP A 623 -29.42 -68.84 -7.91
CA ASP A 623 -29.41 -70.26 -8.26
C ASP A 623 -28.80 -71.21 -7.19
N PHE A 624 -28.48 -70.68 -6.01
CA PHE A 624 -27.89 -71.42 -4.92
C PHE A 624 -28.96 -72.26 -4.19
N PRO A 625 -28.60 -73.51 -3.67
CA PRO A 625 -29.56 -74.36 -2.99
C PRO A 625 -30.07 -73.70 -1.67
N ASP A 626 -31.39 -73.83 -1.45
CA ASP A 626 -32.01 -73.39 -0.21
C ASP A 626 -32.01 -74.52 0.87
N GLU A 627 -32.45 -74.19 2.08
CA GLU A 627 -32.51 -75.18 3.20
C GLU A 627 -33.44 -76.42 2.94
N ASN A 628 -34.25 -76.38 1.91
CA ASN A 628 -35.21 -77.42 1.55
C ASN A 628 -34.76 -78.27 0.35
N ASP A 629 -33.63 -77.96 -0.26
CA ASP A 629 -33.10 -78.71 -1.40
C ASP A 629 -32.34 -79.98 -0.92
N ASP A 630 -32.27 -80.93 -1.82
CA ASP A 630 -31.48 -82.17 -1.60
C ASP A 630 -29.96 -81.85 -1.58
N SER A 631 -29.58 -80.70 -1.97
CA SER A 631 -28.23 -80.18 -1.95
C SER A 631 -28.05 -79.14 -0.79
N GLN A 632 -26.93 -79.21 -0.08
CA GLN A 632 -26.62 -78.32 1.00
C GLN A 632 -25.26 -77.64 0.79
N ILE A 633 -25.14 -76.40 1.17
CA ILE A 633 -23.86 -75.73 1.20
C ILE A 633 -23.02 -76.30 2.36
N ALA A 634 -21.90 -76.92 2.05
CA ALA A 634 -21.01 -77.55 3.00
C ALA A 634 -19.93 -76.61 3.48
N GLU A 635 -19.45 -75.66 2.63
CA GLU A 635 -18.44 -74.66 2.90
C GLU A 635 -18.65 -73.52 1.93
N ALA A 636 -18.51 -72.28 2.42
CA ALA A 636 -18.48 -71.07 1.59
C ALA A 636 -17.38 -70.15 2.10
N VAL A 637 -16.60 -69.62 1.15
CA VAL A 637 -15.47 -68.72 1.40
C VAL A 637 -15.60 -67.55 0.46
N ILE A 638 -15.51 -66.35 0.98
CA ILE A 638 -15.34 -65.15 0.15
C ILE A 638 -13.84 -64.92 -0.01
N ASN A 639 -13.38 -64.83 -1.26
CA ASN A 639 -11.99 -64.52 -1.59
C ASN A 639 -11.94 -63.11 -2.15
N ILE A 640 -11.10 -62.27 -1.56
CA ILE A 640 -10.77 -60.90 -2.02
C ILE A 640 -9.34 -60.98 -2.55
N ILE A 641 -9.19 -60.90 -3.86
CA ILE A 641 -7.89 -60.89 -4.54
C ILE A 641 -7.59 -59.44 -4.87
N TYR A 642 -6.43 -58.96 -4.51
CA TYR A 642 -6.07 -57.56 -4.70
C TYR A 642 -4.64 -57.36 -5.21
N THR A 643 -4.49 -56.25 -5.96
CA THR A 643 -3.20 -55.61 -6.24
C THR A 643 -3.35 -54.13 -5.84
N ASN A 644 -2.68 -53.75 -4.78
CA ASN A 644 -2.77 -52.40 -4.22
C ASN A 644 -1.49 -51.59 -4.55
N ASN A 645 -1.63 -50.53 -5.34
CA ASN A 645 -0.60 -49.50 -5.60
C ASN A 645 -0.84 -48.24 -4.81
N LEU A 646 -1.85 -48.22 -3.93
CA LEU A 646 -2.05 -47.09 -3.00
C LEU A 646 -1.22 -47.31 -1.73
N PRO A 647 -0.64 -46.25 -1.16
CA PRO A 647 0.12 -46.34 0.10
C PRO A 647 -0.82 -46.37 1.33
N LEU A 648 -1.98 -46.98 1.18
CA LEU A 648 -3.06 -47.04 2.17
C LEU A 648 -3.40 -48.48 2.50
N ASN A 649 -3.33 -48.87 3.78
CA ASN A 649 -3.96 -50.06 4.30
C ASN A 649 -5.46 -49.86 4.28
N THR A 650 -6.20 -50.88 3.87
CA THR A 650 -7.64 -50.81 3.78
C THR A 650 -8.27 -51.95 4.55
N ASP A 651 -9.03 -51.66 5.59
CA ASP A 651 -9.84 -52.64 6.32
C ASP A 651 -11.24 -52.63 5.72
N LEU A 652 -11.66 -53.79 5.20
CA LEU A 652 -12.95 -53.93 4.54
C LEU A 652 -13.99 -54.53 5.50
N THR A 653 -15.20 -53.96 5.44
CA THR A 653 -16.41 -54.55 5.98
C THR A 653 -17.37 -54.83 4.82
N LEU A 654 -17.77 -56.11 4.66
CA LEU A 654 -18.76 -56.50 3.68
C LEU A 654 -20.11 -56.71 4.36
N GLU A 655 -21.11 -55.94 3.97
CA GLU A 655 -22.47 -56.03 4.49
C GLU A 655 -23.41 -56.61 3.41
N PHE A 656 -24.01 -57.73 3.71
CA PHE A 656 -24.92 -58.45 2.82
C PHE A 656 -26.36 -58.07 3.18
N LEU A 657 -27.11 -57.55 2.20
CA LEU A 657 -28.40 -56.89 2.42
C LEU A 657 -29.52 -57.59 1.63
N ASP A 658 -30.70 -57.67 2.25
CA ASP A 658 -31.98 -58.07 1.60
C ASP A 658 -32.86 -56.82 1.47
N THR A 659 -33.34 -56.62 0.24
CA THR A 659 -34.26 -55.51 -0.10
C THR A 659 -35.62 -56.02 -0.61
N SER A 660 -35.82 -57.32 -0.66
CA SER A 660 -37.02 -57.99 -1.22
C SER A 660 -38.32 -57.56 -0.55
N SER A 661 -38.29 -57.18 0.74
CA SER A 661 -39.43 -56.68 1.48
C SER A 661 -39.75 -55.18 1.25
N GLY A 662 -38.92 -54.47 0.49
CA GLY A 662 -38.98 -53.00 0.33
C GLY A 662 -38.40 -52.25 1.52
N ILE A 663 -37.78 -52.92 2.47
CA ILE A 663 -37.00 -52.39 3.57
C ILE A 663 -35.63 -53.09 3.45
N THR A 664 -34.56 -52.29 3.49
CA THR A 664 -33.21 -52.82 3.50
C THR A 664 -32.90 -53.41 4.88
N GLU A 665 -32.64 -54.74 4.90
CA GLU A 665 -32.29 -55.47 6.13
C GLU A 665 -30.90 -56.09 5.98
N THR A 666 -30.03 -55.86 7.00
CA THR A 666 -28.72 -56.52 7.06
C THR A 666 -28.86 -57.96 7.41
N LEU A 667 -28.50 -58.86 6.50
CA LEU A 667 -28.50 -60.28 6.72
C LEU A 667 -27.31 -60.74 7.59
N PHE A 668 -26.13 -60.30 7.22
CA PHE A 668 -24.90 -60.53 7.98
C PHE A 668 -23.77 -59.60 7.52
N LEU A 669 -22.73 -59.52 8.38
CA LEU A 669 -21.52 -58.73 8.14
C LEU A 669 -20.30 -59.65 8.11
N LEU A 670 -19.29 -59.28 7.32
CA LEU A 670 -17.94 -59.83 7.36
C LEU A 670 -16.93 -58.70 7.59
N PRO A 671 -15.96 -58.86 8.45
CA PRO A 671 -15.76 -60.03 9.34
C PRO A 671 -16.86 -60.15 10.40
N SER A 672 -17.25 -61.37 10.68
CA SER A 672 -18.29 -61.66 11.69
C SER A 672 -17.77 -61.61 13.12
N VAL A 673 -16.46 -61.60 13.30
CA VAL A 673 -15.74 -61.53 14.57
C VAL A 673 -14.67 -60.42 14.44
N ALA A 674 -14.56 -59.55 15.40
CA ALA A 674 -13.66 -58.40 15.36
C ALA A 674 -12.14 -58.71 15.24
N ASP A 675 -11.75 -59.95 15.35
CA ASP A 675 -10.34 -60.38 15.25
C ASP A 675 -10.01 -60.96 13.83
N ASP A 676 -10.97 -61.07 12.93
CA ASP A 676 -10.78 -61.59 11.55
C ASP A 676 -10.83 -60.46 10.55
N ASN A 677 -9.91 -59.49 10.59
CA ASN A 677 -9.89 -58.32 9.71
C ASN A 677 -9.73 -58.75 8.23
N LEU A 678 -10.55 -58.16 7.37
CA LEU A 678 -10.39 -58.21 5.93
C LEU A 678 -9.48 -57.09 5.45
N THR A 679 -8.18 -57.18 5.76
CA THR A 679 -7.22 -56.12 5.49
C THR A 679 -6.53 -56.31 4.16
N ILE A 680 -6.58 -55.31 3.31
CA ILE A 680 -5.76 -55.15 2.10
C ILE A 680 -4.51 -54.37 2.53
N ASP A 681 -3.36 -54.99 2.40
CA ASP A 681 -2.10 -54.37 2.75
C ASP A 681 -1.78 -53.17 1.84
N ALA A 682 -1.20 -52.12 2.42
CA ALA A 682 -0.69 -50.96 1.68
C ALA A 682 0.50 -51.35 0.79
N ALA A 683 0.67 -50.67 -0.31
CA ALA A 683 1.90 -50.67 -1.08
C ALA A 683 3.10 -50.16 -0.24
N ASP A 684 4.28 -50.72 -0.50
CA ASP A 684 5.51 -50.27 0.14
C ASP A 684 5.90 -48.87 -0.36
N VAL A 685 6.25 -47.99 0.55
CA VAL A 685 6.64 -46.60 0.30
C VAL A 685 8.14 -46.46 0.38
N ASP A 686 8.76 -45.75 -0.55
CA ASP A 686 10.14 -45.33 -0.44
C ASP A 686 10.26 -44.25 0.65
N PRO A 687 11.00 -44.49 1.75
CA PRO A 687 11.08 -43.57 2.88
C PRO A 687 11.75 -42.22 2.54
N LEU A 688 12.44 -42.11 1.39
CA LEU A 688 13.09 -40.86 0.98
C LEU A 688 12.18 -39.95 0.17
N THR A 689 11.31 -40.56 -0.64
CA THR A 689 10.45 -39.80 -1.56
C THR A 689 9.00 -39.71 -1.09
N GLY A 690 8.57 -40.65 -0.24
CA GLY A 690 7.19 -40.76 0.21
C GLY A 690 6.23 -41.40 -0.81
N PHE A 691 6.73 -41.79 -2.00
CA PHE A 691 5.94 -42.43 -3.04
C PHE A 691 5.99 -43.97 -2.99
N VAL A 692 4.97 -44.60 -3.54
CA VAL A 692 4.93 -46.03 -3.69
C VAL A 692 6.12 -46.54 -4.52
N SER A 693 6.77 -47.56 -3.99
CA SER A 693 7.93 -48.23 -4.60
C SER A 693 7.62 -49.65 -5.07
N THR A 694 6.70 -50.33 -4.43
CA THR A 694 6.31 -51.73 -4.74
C THR A 694 4.85 -51.97 -4.37
N SER A 695 4.05 -52.53 -5.28
CA SER A 695 2.66 -52.90 -5.04
C SER A 695 2.55 -53.98 -3.99
N ALA A 696 1.49 -53.97 -3.21
CA ALA A 696 1.09 -55.10 -2.39
C ALA A 696 0.11 -56.00 -3.16
N GLU A 697 0.35 -57.28 -3.16
CA GLU A 697 -0.50 -58.29 -3.80
C GLU A 697 -0.90 -59.33 -2.77
N GLY A 698 -2.17 -59.74 -2.76
CA GLY A 698 -2.62 -60.75 -1.79
C GLY A 698 -4.00 -61.30 -2.07
N VAL A 699 -4.37 -62.25 -1.20
CA VAL A 699 -5.71 -62.82 -1.17
C VAL A 699 -6.18 -62.86 0.27
N VAL A 700 -7.21 -62.10 0.58
CA VAL A 700 -7.89 -62.13 1.89
C VAL A 700 -9.08 -63.08 1.79
N LYS A 701 -9.25 -63.97 2.79
CA LYS A 701 -10.30 -64.96 2.83
C LYS A 701 -11.20 -64.77 4.02
N ALA A 702 -12.51 -64.72 3.79
CA ALA A 702 -13.52 -64.75 4.82
C ALA A 702 -14.31 -66.06 4.75
N ASN A 703 -14.20 -66.92 5.80
CA ASN A 703 -14.97 -68.13 5.87
C ASN A 703 -16.38 -67.81 6.41
N LEU A 704 -17.40 -68.31 5.67
CA LEU A 704 -18.79 -68.19 6.07
C LEU A 704 -19.19 -69.35 6.95
N THR A 705 -19.98 -69.07 7.96
CA THR A 705 -20.71 -70.12 8.69
C THR A 705 -21.80 -70.70 7.79
N ASN A 706 -22.27 -71.91 8.09
CA ASN A 706 -23.36 -72.51 7.32
C ASN A 706 -24.64 -71.67 7.32
N GLU A 707 -24.91 -70.95 8.42
CA GLU A 707 -26.05 -70.01 8.50
C GLU A 707 -25.86 -68.83 7.57
N GLN A 708 -24.67 -68.19 7.50
CA GLN A 708 -24.34 -67.10 6.59
C GLN A 708 -24.36 -67.55 5.13
N ALA A 709 -23.85 -68.78 4.87
CA ALA A 709 -23.84 -69.35 3.53
C ALA A 709 -25.26 -69.55 2.96
N LEU A 710 -26.22 -69.97 3.80
CA LEU A 710 -27.63 -70.07 3.42
C LEU A 710 -28.32 -68.71 3.20
N LEU A 711 -27.83 -67.66 3.83
CA LEU A 711 -28.36 -66.30 3.64
C LEU A 711 -27.85 -65.62 2.36
N LEU A 712 -26.80 -66.15 1.73
CA LEU A 712 -26.31 -65.62 0.46
C LEU A 712 -27.42 -65.59 -0.62
N GLN A 713 -28.28 -66.62 -0.66
CA GLN A 713 -29.40 -66.72 -1.64
C GLN A 713 -30.40 -65.53 -1.48
N LYS A 714 -30.49 -64.94 -0.31
CA LYS A 714 -31.39 -63.81 -0.01
C LYS A 714 -30.72 -62.47 -0.21
N THR A 715 -29.42 -62.45 -0.54
CA THR A 715 -28.66 -61.23 -0.71
C THR A 715 -28.97 -60.59 -2.05
N GLU A 716 -29.45 -59.36 -2.03
CA GLU A 716 -29.71 -58.57 -3.22
C GLU A 716 -28.65 -57.48 -3.42
N LEU A 717 -28.16 -56.89 -2.33
CA LEU A 717 -27.12 -55.86 -2.34
C LEU A 717 -25.93 -56.24 -1.48
N LEU A 718 -24.74 -55.93 -1.96
CA LEU A 718 -23.50 -56.01 -1.21
C LEU A 718 -23.00 -54.58 -0.97
N ARG A 719 -22.98 -54.14 0.30
CA ARG A 719 -22.33 -52.87 0.69
C ARG A 719 -20.91 -53.18 1.14
N ILE A 720 -19.97 -52.45 0.55
CA ILE A 720 -18.55 -52.54 0.85
C ILE A 720 -18.18 -51.24 1.57
N ARG A 721 -17.80 -51.35 2.83
CA ARG A 721 -17.24 -50.27 3.60
C ARG A 721 -15.73 -50.47 3.69
N ALA A 722 -14.98 -49.46 3.25
CA ALA A 722 -13.54 -49.46 3.28
C ALA A 722 -13.04 -48.38 4.27
N GLU A 723 -12.22 -48.79 5.22
CA GLU A 723 -11.56 -47.88 6.19
C GLU A 723 -10.08 -47.78 5.85
N PHE A 724 -9.60 -46.58 5.55
CA PHE A 724 -8.24 -46.35 5.04
C PHE A 724 -7.32 -45.83 6.15
N LEU A 725 -6.12 -46.39 6.24
CA LEU A 725 -5.05 -45.93 7.11
C LEU A 725 -3.75 -45.79 6.31
N THR A 726 -3.03 -44.66 6.52
CA THR A 726 -1.73 -44.52 5.85
C THR A 726 -0.73 -45.56 6.35
N SER A 727 0.09 -46.09 5.43
CA SER A 727 1.13 -47.08 5.74
C SER A 727 2.26 -46.52 6.59
N ASN A 728 2.39 -45.19 6.68
CA ASN A 728 3.41 -44.50 7.42
C ASN A 728 2.81 -43.33 8.22
N THR A 729 3.17 -43.20 9.49
CA THR A 729 2.75 -42.09 10.36
C THR A 729 3.37 -40.75 9.95
N ASP A 730 4.48 -40.76 9.21
CA ASP A 730 5.13 -39.54 8.71
C ASP A 730 4.50 -39.01 7.40
N GLY A 731 3.44 -39.72 6.93
CA GLY A 731 2.71 -39.37 5.73
C GLY A 731 3.14 -40.13 4.49
N VAL A 732 2.26 -40.14 3.51
CA VAL A 732 2.42 -40.78 2.23
C VAL A 732 1.99 -39.86 1.10
N LYS A 733 2.62 -40.01 -0.08
CA LYS A 733 2.30 -39.19 -1.26
C LYS A 733 1.52 -40.07 -2.28
N ILE A 734 0.48 -39.50 -2.83
CA ILE A 734 -0.40 -40.15 -3.79
C ILE A 734 -0.16 -39.59 -5.19
N ARG A 735 0.10 -40.47 -6.12
CA ARG A 735 0.19 -40.14 -7.55
C ARG A 735 -1.15 -40.31 -8.25
N SER A 736 -1.31 -39.63 -9.35
CA SER A 736 -2.52 -39.70 -10.18
C SER A 736 -2.78 -41.10 -10.77
N ASP A 737 -1.74 -41.92 -10.96
CA ASP A 737 -1.79 -43.26 -11.51
C ASP A 737 -1.73 -44.34 -10.41
N ASP A 738 -1.69 -43.98 -9.15
CA ASP A 738 -1.84 -44.95 -8.06
C ASP A 738 -3.26 -45.54 -8.10
N SER A 739 -3.36 -46.85 -7.97
CA SER A 739 -4.62 -47.58 -8.14
C SER A 739 -4.68 -48.80 -7.24
N ILE A 740 -5.88 -49.26 -6.98
CA ILE A 740 -6.16 -50.56 -6.38
C ILE A 740 -7.01 -51.39 -7.31
N ILE A 741 -6.60 -52.64 -7.54
CA ILE A 741 -7.37 -53.65 -8.31
C ILE A 741 -7.92 -54.62 -7.33
N ILE A 742 -9.23 -54.79 -7.33
CA ILE A 742 -9.94 -55.71 -6.43
C ILE A 742 -10.82 -56.66 -7.26
N GLU A 743 -10.75 -57.94 -6.94
CA GLU A 743 -11.64 -59.01 -7.42
C GLU A 743 -12.22 -59.73 -6.21
N ILE A 744 -13.55 -59.83 -6.14
CA ILE A 744 -14.24 -60.54 -5.07
C ILE A 744 -14.96 -61.73 -5.67
N SER A 745 -14.70 -62.91 -5.16
CA SER A 745 -15.36 -64.13 -5.58
C SER A 745 -15.81 -64.96 -4.37
N SER A 746 -16.91 -65.71 -4.50
CA SER A 746 -17.31 -66.72 -3.55
C SER A 746 -16.93 -68.11 -4.06
N GLU A 747 -16.30 -68.88 -3.23
CA GLU A 747 -15.99 -70.27 -3.41
C GLU A 747 -16.96 -71.12 -2.57
N ILE A 748 -17.89 -71.82 -3.17
CA ILE A 748 -18.96 -72.56 -2.49
C ILE A 748 -18.87 -74.03 -2.80
N THR A 749 -18.81 -74.88 -1.77
CA THR A 749 -18.87 -76.33 -1.88
C THR A 749 -20.30 -76.82 -1.60
N ILE A 750 -20.96 -77.34 -2.61
CA ILE A 750 -22.31 -77.90 -2.51
C ILE A 750 -22.20 -79.40 -2.36
N GLU A 751 -22.78 -79.96 -1.31
CA GLU A 751 -22.94 -81.39 -1.13
C GLU A 751 -24.38 -81.79 -1.47
N THR A 752 -24.51 -82.70 -2.46
CA THR A 752 -25.79 -83.27 -2.84
C THR A 752 -25.92 -84.73 -2.31
N ASN A 753 -26.90 -84.93 -1.44
CA ASN A 753 -27.21 -86.26 -0.92
C ASN A 753 -28.21 -87.00 -1.89
N ILE A 754 -27.69 -87.97 -2.59
CA ILE A 754 -28.51 -88.80 -3.44
C ILE A 754 -29.02 -89.99 -2.65
N SER A 755 -30.24 -89.94 -2.13
CA SER A 755 -30.93 -91.06 -1.52
C SER A 755 -31.89 -91.69 -2.54
N ASN A 756 -31.77 -92.98 -2.81
CA ASN A 756 -32.67 -93.69 -3.70
C ASN A 756 -33.98 -94.06 -3.01
#